data_801900904ed8749ccf99b33f46082906
#
_entry.id   801900904ed8749ccf99b33f46082906
#
_cell.length_a   1.000
_cell.length_b   1.000
_cell.length_c   1.000
_cell.angle_alpha   90.00
_cell.angle_beta   90.00
_cell.angle_gamma   90.00
#
_symmetry.space_group_name_H-M   'P 1'
#
loop_
_entity.id
_entity.type
_entity.pdbx_description
1 polymer ?
#
loop_
_entity_poly.entity_id
_entity_poly.type
_entity_poly.pdbx_seq_one_letter_code
_entity_poly.pdbx_strand_id
1 'polypeptide(L)'
;LAALAVPALTHAQRSITAADYARAEKFLAQNVNGLVVGGTVAPTWLPDGRFWYRNTTLAGAEIIVIDPAKRDRQRCDASAATCAGAAIAPGAPTQGGRGGGRGGGTGATASKGEPLAVSPDGNRGAFVRDWNLWVKDIPSGQERALTTDGVKYFGYAIDNAGWSTSDRAMVAWSPDSKKIATQQQDERRVGEMYLVPTVVGHPQLRISKFPLPGDSVMAMLHRVVIDVPSPSLEAGSPAKITRLQMPPDYHRGTLGDDIRMGDYVWNADATKLAIASVARDHKRAWLSVADVATGTVRKVYEETVATQYESRAQWQVLWATNEFVWFSERDNWGQLYLYDLATGALKNKITTGDGPVMSIARLDEKTRTVWFTANGREEGQDPYFSHLYRIKLDGSGFRSLTPSDGHHAAQLSPDGRFIVDTYSKPNVAPVVELRDGDGKVVMPLEKADISRLVAMGWKPPIPIKMTAHDGKTDIYGLLFVPTSLDPSKKYPIVNNVYPGPQTGSTGNRAFAAARGDRQALAELGFVVVTIDGMGTPGRSKQFQDSYYGAMGRDNTIPDQIAGMRQLAQRFPYIDLANAGIWGHSGGGFATTTAMFRFPDFFKAGIAESGNHDQRVNEDDWGERYQGLVVRNPDGSDSYDIEANQNFAKNLKGHLFLAHGTMDTNVPPYQTMLIADALIKADKDFDLLMIPNANHGYGAASNYMMRRRWDYFVKWLMGAEPPKR
;
A
#
# COMPACT_ATOMS: atom_id res chain seq x y z
N LEU A 1 -67.50 13.99 -23.61
CA LEU A 1 -66.07 13.68 -23.52
C LEU A 1 -65.76 13.33 -22.06
N ALA A 2 -65.73 12.06 -21.75
CA ALA A 2 -65.30 11.56 -20.43
C ALA A 2 -63.76 11.46 -20.42
N ALA A 3 -63.11 12.20 -19.54
CA ALA A 3 -61.70 12.11 -19.31
C ALA A 3 -61.41 10.85 -18.44
N LEU A 4 -60.77 9.85 -19.02
CA LEU A 4 -60.20 8.71 -18.30
C LEU A 4 -59.01 9.19 -17.49
N ALA A 5 -59.15 9.29 -16.17
CA ALA A 5 -58.07 9.47 -15.25
C ALA A 5 -57.27 8.16 -15.18
N VAL A 6 -56.07 8.12 -15.71
CA VAL A 6 -55.09 7.04 -15.49
C VAL A 6 -54.61 7.16 -14.06
N PRO A 7 -54.74 6.13 -13.20
CA PRO A 7 -54.19 6.21 -11.86
C PRO A 7 -52.66 6.23 -11.98
N ALA A 8 -52.02 7.27 -11.44
CA ALA A 8 -50.58 7.28 -11.21
C ALA A 8 -50.25 6.15 -10.24
N LEU A 9 -49.56 5.12 -10.72
CA LEU A 9 -48.95 4.11 -9.87
C LEU A 9 -47.97 4.83 -8.95
N THR A 10 -48.40 5.15 -7.73
CA THR A 10 -47.54 5.53 -6.65
C THR A 10 -46.66 4.29 -6.33
N HIS A 11 -45.43 4.29 -6.82
CA HIS A 11 -44.46 3.37 -6.33
C HIS A 11 -44.31 3.63 -4.82
N ALA A 12 -44.74 2.67 -4.01
CA ALA A 12 -44.53 2.73 -2.57
C ALA A 12 -43.03 2.93 -2.35
N GLN A 13 -42.67 4.10 -1.86
CA GLN A 13 -41.27 4.46 -1.58
C GLN A 13 -40.73 3.45 -0.60
N ARG A 14 -39.70 2.68 -0.99
CA ARG A 14 -39.09 1.65 -0.15
C ARG A 14 -38.50 2.36 1.09
N SER A 15 -39.04 2.08 2.27
CA SER A 15 -38.49 2.62 3.51
C SER A 15 -37.30 1.76 3.94
N ILE A 16 -36.15 2.36 4.13
CA ILE A 16 -34.98 1.75 4.75
C ILE A 16 -35.01 2.11 6.24
N THR A 17 -34.97 1.11 7.10
CA THR A 17 -35.16 1.25 8.54
C THR A 17 -33.84 1.21 9.32
N ALA A 18 -33.87 1.62 10.59
CA ALA A 18 -32.74 1.45 11.51
C ALA A 18 -32.35 -0.02 11.68
N ALA A 19 -33.32 -0.96 11.57
CA ALA A 19 -33.02 -2.40 11.60
C ALA A 19 -32.24 -2.87 10.38
N ASP A 20 -32.42 -2.27 9.21
CA ASP A 20 -31.63 -2.57 8.00
C ASP A 20 -30.18 -2.12 8.18
N TYR A 21 -29.97 -0.94 8.77
CA TYR A 21 -28.61 -0.47 9.11
C TYR A 21 -27.96 -1.36 10.17
N ALA A 22 -28.65 -1.72 11.23
CA ALA A 22 -28.13 -2.63 12.25
C ALA A 22 -27.78 -4.01 11.67
N ARG A 23 -28.55 -4.50 10.68
CA ARG A 23 -28.22 -5.73 9.95
C ARG A 23 -26.94 -5.54 9.13
N ALA A 24 -26.80 -4.44 8.40
CA ALA A 24 -25.61 -4.10 7.60
C ALA A 24 -24.35 -4.01 8.48
N GLU A 25 -24.43 -3.35 9.62
CA GLU A 25 -23.31 -3.18 10.55
C GLU A 25 -22.73 -4.51 11.06
N LYS A 26 -23.51 -5.59 11.09
CA LYS A 26 -23.03 -6.93 11.48
C LYS A 26 -21.90 -7.43 10.57
N PHE A 27 -21.80 -6.93 9.33
CA PHE A 27 -20.80 -7.33 8.35
C PHE A 27 -19.54 -6.45 8.36
N LEU A 28 -19.42 -5.50 9.29
CA LEU A 28 -18.22 -4.71 9.47
C LEU A 28 -17.10 -5.53 10.15
N ALA A 29 -15.86 -5.16 9.88
CA ALA A 29 -14.66 -5.88 10.31
C ALA A 29 -14.63 -6.19 11.82
N GLN A 30 -15.03 -5.24 12.67
CA GLN A 30 -15.08 -5.41 14.12
C GLN A 30 -16.06 -6.52 14.57
N ASN A 31 -17.05 -6.85 13.76
CA ASN A 31 -18.06 -7.85 14.07
C ASN A 31 -17.77 -9.23 13.45
N VAL A 32 -17.03 -9.28 12.34
CA VAL A 32 -16.83 -10.54 11.58
C VAL A 32 -15.42 -11.12 11.72
N ASN A 33 -14.37 -10.30 11.92
CA ASN A 33 -13.00 -10.82 11.95
C ASN A 33 -12.75 -11.83 13.07
N GLY A 34 -13.38 -11.65 14.25
CA GLY A 34 -13.30 -12.57 15.37
C GLY A 34 -14.09 -13.88 15.18
N LEU A 35 -14.84 -14.02 14.10
CA LEU A 35 -15.61 -15.23 13.77
C LEU A 35 -14.81 -16.23 12.92
N VAL A 36 -13.62 -15.84 12.47
CA VAL A 36 -12.68 -16.71 11.76
C VAL A 36 -11.58 -17.10 12.74
N VAL A 37 -11.38 -18.40 12.95
CA VAL A 37 -10.34 -18.92 13.85
C VAL A 37 -9.44 -19.90 13.12
N GLY A 38 -8.18 -19.98 13.54
CA GLY A 38 -7.17 -20.78 12.85
C GLY A 38 -6.84 -20.27 11.45
N GLY A 39 -6.22 -21.12 10.65
CA GLY A 39 -5.89 -20.82 9.25
C GLY A 39 -4.76 -19.81 9.05
N THR A 40 -4.01 -19.47 10.10
CA THR A 40 -2.79 -18.69 10.05
C THR A 40 -1.72 -19.36 10.89
N VAL A 41 -0.49 -19.44 10.35
CA VAL A 41 0.68 -19.96 11.06
C VAL A 41 1.80 -18.93 10.92
N ALA A 42 2.25 -18.40 12.05
CA ALA A 42 3.44 -17.56 12.15
C ALA A 42 4.55 -18.40 12.80
N PRO A 43 5.42 -19.08 12.04
CA PRO A 43 6.38 -20.00 12.59
C PRO A 43 7.52 -19.27 13.32
N THR A 44 7.79 -19.72 14.55
CA THR A 44 9.02 -19.36 15.27
C THR A 44 9.96 -20.53 15.16
N TRP A 45 10.96 -20.40 14.29
CA TRP A 45 11.93 -21.46 14.02
C TRP A 45 12.94 -21.61 15.17
N LEU A 46 13.26 -22.84 15.50
CA LEU A 46 14.23 -23.23 16.53
C LEU A 46 15.57 -23.60 15.87
N PRO A 47 16.69 -23.50 16.61
CA PRO A 47 18.03 -23.88 16.09
C PRO A 47 18.14 -25.32 15.61
N ASP A 48 17.30 -26.22 16.10
CA ASP A 48 17.30 -27.66 15.75
C ASP A 48 16.42 -27.96 14.50
N GLY A 49 15.86 -26.92 13.84
CA GLY A 49 15.06 -27.06 12.64
C GLY A 49 13.57 -27.33 12.87
N ARG A 50 13.16 -27.45 14.12
CA ARG A 50 11.74 -27.43 14.49
C ARG A 50 11.22 -26.01 14.48
N PHE A 51 9.89 -25.86 14.54
CA PHE A 51 9.26 -24.56 14.79
C PHE A 51 8.02 -24.71 15.65
N TRP A 52 7.63 -23.62 16.29
CA TRP A 52 6.37 -23.55 17.02
C TRP A 52 5.55 -22.32 16.56
N TYR A 53 4.26 -22.39 16.80
CA TYR A 53 3.32 -21.28 16.59
C TYR A 53 2.17 -21.33 17.58
N ARG A 54 1.48 -20.18 17.73
CA ARG A 54 0.22 -20.10 18.47
C ARG A 54 -0.94 -20.26 17.51
N ASN A 55 -1.83 -21.18 17.81
CA ASN A 55 -3.06 -21.41 17.08
C ASN A 55 -4.27 -21.00 17.92
N THR A 56 -5.29 -20.40 17.28
CA THR A 56 -6.56 -20.06 17.92
C THR A 56 -7.65 -20.97 17.35
N THR A 57 -8.34 -21.67 18.20
CA THR A 57 -9.45 -22.57 17.84
C THR A 57 -10.73 -22.11 18.52
N LEU A 58 -11.87 -22.76 18.21
CA LEU A 58 -13.13 -22.50 18.90
C LEU A 58 -13.06 -22.82 20.39
N ALA A 59 -12.20 -23.76 20.79
CA ALA A 59 -12.00 -24.18 22.19
C ALA A 59 -11.01 -23.26 22.96
N GLY A 60 -10.32 -22.36 22.27
CA GLY A 60 -9.33 -21.47 22.87
C GLY A 60 -8.00 -21.48 22.13
N ALA A 61 -6.98 -20.83 22.72
CA ALA A 61 -5.62 -20.78 22.16
C ALA A 61 -4.82 -22.01 22.59
N GLU A 62 -3.90 -22.45 21.75
CA GLU A 62 -2.97 -23.56 21.97
C GLU A 62 -1.60 -23.24 21.36
N ILE A 63 -0.57 -23.94 21.84
CA ILE A 63 0.76 -23.92 21.25
C ILE A 63 0.98 -25.21 20.47
N ILE A 64 1.44 -25.10 19.25
CA ILE A 64 1.78 -26.21 18.38
C ILE A 64 3.28 -26.19 18.11
N VAL A 65 3.94 -27.36 18.31
CA VAL A 65 5.32 -27.58 17.88
C VAL A 65 5.34 -28.57 16.74
N ILE A 66 6.07 -28.24 15.68
CA ILE A 66 6.24 -29.08 14.49
C ILE A 66 7.70 -29.52 14.38
N ASP A 67 7.89 -30.83 14.19
CA ASP A 67 9.15 -31.41 13.72
C ASP A 67 9.03 -31.76 12.23
N PRO A 68 9.51 -30.92 11.31
CA PRO A 68 9.38 -31.15 9.88
C PRO A 68 10.04 -32.45 9.39
N ALA A 69 11.16 -32.84 10.01
CA ALA A 69 11.92 -34.03 9.59
C ALA A 69 11.18 -35.33 9.96
N LYS A 70 10.49 -35.33 11.09
CA LYS A 70 9.68 -36.47 11.57
C LYS A 70 8.22 -36.42 11.13
N ARG A 71 7.78 -35.29 10.57
CA ARG A 71 6.37 -35.00 10.28
C ARG A 71 5.50 -35.11 11.53
N ASP A 72 6.05 -34.69 12.67
CA ASP A 72 5.38 -34.77 13.97
C ASP A 72 4.77 -33.43 14.36
N ARG A 73 3.59 -33.48 14.97
CA ARG A 73 2.83 -32.33 15.46
C ARG A 73 2.42 -32.55 16.90
N GLN A 74 2.96 -31.74 17.80
CA GLN A 74 2.67 -31.81 19.23
C GLN A 74 1.92 -30.55 19.68
N ARG A 75 0.94 -30.75 20.57
CA ARG A 75 0.06 -29.70 21.10
C ARG A 75 0.31 -29.52 22.59
N CYS A 76 0.41 -28.28 23.03
CA CYS A 76 0.52 -27.90 24.42
C CYS A 76 -0.49 -26.79 24.75
N ASP A 77 -0.73 -26.60 26.06
CA ASP A 77 -1.53 -25.48 26.55
C ASP A 77 -0.93 -24.13 26.14
N ALA A 78 -1.79 -23.12 25.92
CA ALA A 78 -1.38 -21.80 25.50
C ALA A 78 -0.47 -21.05 26.50
N SER A 79 -0.50 -21.45 27.77
CA SER A 79 0.31 -20.89 28.86
C SER A 79 1.63 -21.66 29.08
N ALA A 80 1.88 -22.74 28.35
CA ALA A 80 3.06 -23.58 28.56
C ALA A 80 4.36 -22.81 28.27
N ALA A 81 5.29 -22.77 29.22
CA ALA A 81 6.62 -22.22 29.05
C ALA A 81 7.53 -23.12 28.21
N THR A 82 7.20 -24.42 28.13
CA THR A 82 7.89 -25.43 27.31
C THR A 82 6.87 -26.32 26.62
N CYS A 83 7.15 -26.70 25.38
CA CYS A 83 6.31 -27.65 24.65
C CYS A 83 7.24 -28.58 23.85
N ALA A 84 7.04 -29.89 23.94
CA ALA A 84 7.87 -30.89 23.25
C ALA A 84 9.38 -30.65 23.42
N GLY A 85 9.82 -30.21 24.61
CA GLY A 85 11.23 -29.88 24.90
C GLY A 85 11.73 -28.58 24.29
N ALA A 86 10.84 -27.79 23.63
CA ALA A 86 11.17 -26.46 23.13
C ALA A 86 10.77 -25.38 24.14
N ALA A 87 11.64 -24.41 24.41
CA ALA A 87 11.30 -23.22 25.18
C ALA A 87 10.36 -22.31 24.38
N ILE A 88 9.25 -21.89 24.98
CA ILE A 88 8.25 -21.03 24.36
C ILE A 88 8.43 -19.62 24.91
N ALA A 89 8.78 -18.68 24.05
CA ALA A 89 8.96 -17.29 24.45
C ALA A 89 7.62 -16.67 24.92
N PRO A 90 7.54 -16.09 26.12
CA PRO A 90 6.36 -15.34 26.54
C PRO A 90 6.17 -14.13 25.65
N GLY A 91 4.97 -13.96 25.08
CA GLY A 91 4.57 -12.68 24.46
C GLY A 91 5.13 -12.41 23.06
N ALA A 92 5.56 -13.41 22.29
CA ALA A 92 5.77 -13.20 20.86
C ALA A 92 4.43 -12.75 20.23
N PRO A 93 4.35 -11.54 19.64
CA PRO A 93 3.11 -11.06 19.08
C PRO A 93 2.69 -12.02 17.98
N THR A 94 1.41 -12.37 17.94
CA THR A 94 0.76 -12.90 16.74
C THR A 94 0.98 -11.85 15.67
N GLN A 95 1.96 -12.03 14.80
CA GLN A 95 2.10 -11.19 13.62
C GLN A 95 0.89 -11.49 12.74
N GLY A 96 -0.13 -10.67 12.91
CA GLY A 96 -1.16 -10.54 11.90
C GLY A 96 -0.45 -10.24 10.59
N GLY A 97 -0.72 -11.05 9.56
CA GLY A 97 -0.08 -10.94 8.27
C GLY A 97 -0.09 -9.47 7.82
N ARG A 98 1.07 -8.92 7.52
CA ARG A 98 1.21 -7.65 6.83
C ARG A 98 0.70 -7.83 5.40
N GLY A 99 -0.61 -7.80 5.27
CA GLY A 99 -1.23 -7.50 3.99
C GLY A 99 -0.84 -6.08 3.65
N GLY A 100 -0.06 -5.90 2.60
CA GLY A 100 0.26 -4.60 2.05
C GLY A 100 -1.02 -3.92 1.53
N GLY A 101 -1.66 -3.16 2.40
CA GLY A 101 -2.72 -2.23 2.09
C GLY A 101 -2.31 -0.90 2.70
N ARG A 102 -1.86 0.03 1.86
CA ARG A 102 -1.79 1.45 2.21
C ARG A 102 -3.22 1.94 2.45
N GLY A 103 -3.67 1.88 3.68
CA GLY A 103 -4.94 2.41 4.13
C GLY A 103 -4.80 2.86 5.57
N GLY A 104 -4.92 4.17 5.80
CA GLY A 104 -5.14 4.86 7.06
C GLY A 104 -4.37 4.32 8.26
N GLY A 105 -3.30 5.00 8.66
CA GLY A 105 -2.63 4.75 9.92
C GLY A 105 -3.62 4.84 11.08
N THR A 106 -4.06 3.69 11.58
CA THR A 106 -4.56 3.61 12.94
C THR A 106 -3.36 3.87 13.83
N GLY A 107 -3.39 4.98 14.56
CA GLY A 107 -2.39 5.31 15.57
C GLY A 107 -2.14 4.10 16.46
N ALA A 108 -1.00 3.45 16.26
CA ALA A 108 -0.43 2.61 17.28
C ALA A 108 -0.21 3.53 18.48
N THR A 109 -0.83 3.22 19.60
CA THR A 109 -0.51 3.82 20.89
C THR A 109 0.98 3.70 21.08
N ALA A 110 1.70 4.80 20.93
CA ALA A 110 3.12 4.87 21.19
C ALA A 110 3.36 4.35 22.62
N SER A 111 4.14 3.28 22.72
CA SER A 111 4.76 2.94 23.99
C SER A 111 5.52 4.18 24.46
N LYS A 112 5.37 4.57 25.74
CA LYS A 112 6.08 5.68 26.36
C LYS A 112 7.60 5.42 26.29
N GLY A 113 8.28 5.87 25.23
CA GLY A 113 9.71 5.81 25.02
C GLY A 113 10.06 6.44 23.67
N GLU A 114 11.19 7.16 23.58
CA GLU A 114 11.69 7.70 22.31
C GLU A 114 11.81 6.57 21.28
N PRO A 115 11.37 6.77 20.02
CA PRO A 115 11.42 5.74 19.00
C PRO A 115 12.86 5.52 18.52
N LEU A 116 13.59 4.64 19.21
CA LEU A 116 14.98 4.35 18.90
C LEU A 116 15.10 3.48 17.63
N ALA A 117 16.02 3.86 16.73
CA ALA A 117 16.50 2.98 15.66
C ALA A 117 17.65 2.14 16.20
N VAL A 118 17.35 0.91 16.66
CA VAL A 118 18.29 0.04 17.38
C VAL A 118 19.33 -0.54 16.44
N SER A 119 20.61 -0.61 16.92
CA SER A 119 21.75 -1.20 16.21
C SER A 119 21.62 -2.74 16.11
N PRO A 120 22.29 -3.40 15.14
CA PRO A 120 22.27 -4.85 14.98
C PRO A 120 22.66 -5.65 16.22
N ASP A 121 23.60 -5.14 17.02
CA ASP A 121 24.05 -5.78 18.29
C ASP A 121 23.07 -5.55 19.47
N GLY A 122 22.03 -4.73 19.28
CA GLY A 122 21.05 -4.42 20.30
C GLY A 122 21.50 -3.43 21.39
N ASN A 123 22.75 -2.95 21.34
CA ASN A 123 23.33 -2.17 22.43
C ASN A 123 23.14 -0.65 22.29
N ARG A 124 22.77 -0.18 21.12
CA ARG A 124 22.64 1.26 20.82
C ARG A 124 21.33 1.57 20.13
N GLY A 125 20.81 2.79 20.35
CA GLY A 125 19.63 3.29 19.68
C GLY A 125 19.87 4.69 19.15
N ALA A 126 19.69 4.91 17.85
CA ALA A 126 19.77 6.23 17.22
C ALA A 126 18.43 6.95 17.30
N PHE A 127 18.46 8.26 17.54
CA PHE A 127 17.28 9.13 17.56
C PHE A 127 17.63 10.56 17.14
N VAL A 128 16.63 11.37 16.82
CA VAL A 128 16.81 12.77 16.43
C VAL A 128 16.41 13.69 17.60
N ARG A 129 17.23 14.69 17.89
CA ARG A 129 16.92 15.77 18.83
C ARG A 129 17.48 17.09 18.28
N ASP A 130 16.66 18.12 18.23
CA ASP A 130 17.03 19.46 17.75
C ASP A 130 17.75 19.44 16.40
N TRP A 131 17.20 18.69 15.44
CA TRP A 131 17.72 18.51 14.06
C TRP A 131 19.06 17.76 13.96
N ASN A 132 19.56 17.23 15.06
CA ASN A 132 20.80 16.49 15.14
C ASN A 132 20.57 15.02 15.45
N LEU A 133 21.45 14.15 14.92
CA LEU A 133 21.47 12.74 15.21
C LEU A 133 22.18 12.47 16.55
N TRP A 134 21.51 11.73 17.39
CA TRP A 134 21.98 11.26 18.68
C TRP A 134 22.03 9.76 18.76
N VAL A 135 22.85 9.23 19.64
CA VAL A 135 22.88 7.80 19.98
C VAL A 135 22.73 7.63 21.49
N LYS A 136 21.93 6.63 21.88
CA LYS A 136 21.78 6.18 23.27
C LYS A 136 22.44 4.80 23.42
N ASP A 137 23.31 4.67 24.38
CA ASP A 137 23.77 3.36 24.87
C ASP A 137 22.66 2.74 25.69
N ILE A 138 22.11 1.64 25.26
CA ILE A 138 20.91 1.04 25.85
C ILE A 138 21.20 0.48 27.24
N PRO A 139 22.33 -0.23 27.47
CA PRO A 139 22.66 -0.75 28.81
C PRO A 139 22.92 0.31 29.87
N SER A 140 23.63 1.38 29.54
CA SER A 140 23.95 2.45 30.52
C SER A 140 22.96 3.58 30.54
N GLY A 141 22.15 3.73 29.49
CA GLY A 141 21.24 4.86 29.31
C GLY A 141 21.91 6.17 28.91
N GLN A 142 23.24 6.18 28.70
CA GLN A 142 23.98 7.39 28.31
C GLN A 142 23.63 7.81 26.89
N GLU A 143 23.47 9.12 26.69
CA GLU A 143 23.15 9.72 25.40
C GLU A 143 24.30 10.60 24.91
N ARG A 144 24.50 10.62 23.57
CA ARG A 144 25.55 11.39 22.95
C ARG A 144 25.10 11.93 21.60
N ALA A 145 25.39 13.21 21.33
CA ALA A 145 25.23 13.79 20.01
C ALA A 145 26.28 13.23 19.04
N LEU A 146 25.87 12.78 17.89
CA LEU A 146 26.74 12.39 16.77
C LEU A 146 26.97 13.55 15.81
N THR A 147 26.00 14.48 15.74
CA THR A 147 26.09 15.71 14.93
C THR A 147 25.72 16.91 15.80
N THR A 148 26.20 18.10 15.43
CA THR A 148 25.99 19.35 16.19
C THR A 148 25.68 20.55 15.30
N ASP A 149 25.75 20.39 13.98
CA ASP A 149 25.54 21.42 12.97
C ASP A 149 24.17 21.33 12.28
N GLY A 150 23.30 20.44 12.72
CA GLY A 150 21.91 20.36 12.29
C GLY A 150 21.12 21.58 12.80
N VAL A 151 20.35 22.19 11.89
CA VAL A 151 19.48 23.33 12.19
C VAL A 151 18.09 23.08 11.62
N LYS A 152 17.11 23.89 12.07
CA LYS A 152 15.74 23.78 11.58
C LYS A 152 15.68 23.74 10.06
N TYR A 153 15.03 22.72 9.51
CA TYR A 153 14.90 22.47 8.08
C TYR A 153 16.20 22.12 7.35
N PHE A 154 17.27 21.81 8.10
CA PHE A 154 18.51 21.23 7.58
C PHE A 154 19.08 20.26 8.63
N GLY A 155 18.34 19.20 8.86
CA GLY A 155 18.58 18.25 9.93
C GLY A 155 19.10 16.90 9.44
N TYR A 156 19.68 16.15 10.38
CA TYR A 156 20.18 14.80 10.14
C TYR A 156 19.12 13.75 10.45
N ALA A 157 19.10 12.69 9.64
CA ALA A 157 18.27 11.51 9.82
C ALA A 157 16.76 11.82 9.96
N ILE A 158 16.31 12.90 9.34
CA ILE A 158 14.91 13.32 9.32
C ILE A 158 14.26 13.00 7.98
N ASP A 159 12.93 12.89 7.98
CA ASP A 159 12.08 12.93 6.81
C ASP A 159 10.76 13.61 7.20
N ASN A 160 10.65 14.90 6.91
CA ASN A 160 9.51 15.77 7.26
C ASN A 160 9.10 16.71 6.12
N ALA A 161 9.48 16.40 4.90
CA ALA A 161 8.92 17.07 3.73
C ALA A 161 7.82 16.20 3.12
N GLY A 162 6.74 16.82 2.67
CA GLY A 162 5.59 16.15 2.10
C GLY A 162 4.64 15.55 3.16
N TRP A 163 3.89 14.55 2.76
CA TRP A 163 2.78 13.97 3.52
C TRP A 163 3.20 13.02 4.65
N SER A 164 4.38 12.46 4.56
CA SER A 164 4.88 11.47 5.51
C SER A 164 5.99 12.07 6.37
N THR A 165 5.85 11.91 7.66
CA THR A 165 6.87 12.33 8.64
C THR A 165 7.17 11.17 9.58
N SER A 166 8.40 11.13 10.10
CA SER A 166 8.82 10.13 11.07
C SER A 166 9.55 10.76 12.24
N ASP A 167 9.10 10.43 13.44
CA ASP A 167 9.84 10.76 14.67
C ASP A 167 11.02 9.80 14.91
N ARG A 168 11.09 8.70 14.17
CA ARG A 168 12.19 7.74 14.24
C ARG A 168 13.32 8.19 13.32
N ALA A 169 14.56 8.13 13.83
CA ALA A 169 15.74 8.45 13.04
C ALA A 169 15.85 7.56 11.78
N MET A 170 16.05 8.19 10.63
CA MET A 170 16.22 7.59 9.32
C MET A 170 17.68 7.14 9.17
N VAL A 171 17.99 5.91 9.58
CA VAL A 171 19.37 5.40 9.64
C VAL A 171 19.46 3.96 9.14
N ALA A 172 20.56 3.65 8.45
CA ALA A 172 21.00 2.31 8.13
C ALA A 172 22.29 1.99 8.91
N TRP A 173 22.17 1.19 9.96
CA TRP A 173 23.33 0.74 10.73
C TRP A 173 24.22 -0.16 9.93
N SER A 174 25.55 -0.02 10.09
CA SER A 174 26.50 -1.00 9.59
C SER A 174 26.38 -2.34 10.34
N PRO A 175 26.76 -3.47 9.70
CA PRO A 175 26.64 -4.80 10.31
C PRO A 175 27.39 -4.93 11.65
N ASP A 176 28.49 -4.22 11.81
CA ASP A 176 29.32 -4.18 13.03
C ASP A 176 28.83 -3.18 14.08
N SER A 177 27.70 -2.49 13.86
CA SER A 177 27.10 -1.48 14.75
C SER A 177 28.00 -0.28 15.05
N LYS A 178 29.04 -0.02 14.24
CA LYS A 178 30.00 1.07 14.47
C LYS A 178 29.79 2.28 13.58
N LYS A 179 28.94 2.18 12.57
CA LYS A 179 28.67 3.26 11.62
C LYS A 179 27.17 3.37 11.35
N ILE A 180 26.78 4.56 10.94
CA ILE A 180 25.42 4.86 10.48
C ILE A 180 25.52 5.52 9.10
N ALA A 181 24.85 4.97 8.10
CA ALA A 181 24.52 5.66 6.87
C ALA A 181 23.19 6.39 7.02
N THR A 182 23.15 7.66 6.64
CA THR A 182 21.95 8.50 6.73
C THR A 182 22.06 9.69 5.77
N GLN A 183 21.17 10.65 5.90
CA GLN A 183 21.20 11.91 5.15
C GLN A 183 21.07 13.13 6.07
N GLN A 184 21.53 14.27 5.58
CA GLN A 184 21.14 15.59 6.05
C GLN A 184 20.20 16.18 5.02
N GLN A 185 18.95 16.46 5.41
CA GLN A 185 17.89 16.92 4.51
C GLN A 185 17.82 18.45 4.51
N ASP A 186 17.96 19.05 3.32
CA ASP A 186 17.82 20.51 3.11
C ASP A 186 16.45 20.83 2.54
N GLU A 187 15.60 21.40 3.38
CA GLU A 187 14.26 21.85 3.02
C GLU A 187 14.02 23.33 3.40
N ARG A 188 15.12 24.07 3.70
CA ARG A 188 15.05 25.46 4.18
C ARG A 188 14.28 26.38 3.25
N ARG A 189 14.35 26.16 1.95
CA ARG A 189 13.73 26.98 0.90
C ARG A 189 12.52 26.32 0.22
N VAL A 190 12.13 25.13 0.65
CA VAL A 190 10.94 24.41 0.16
C VAL A 190 9.68 25.17 0.57
N GLY A 191 8.67 25.17 -0.28
CA GLY A 191 7.35 25.75 -0.02
C GLY A 191 6.69 25.20 1.23
N GLU A 192 5.67 25.89 1.72
CA GLU A 192 5.01 25.55 2.99
C GLU A 192 3.52 25.31 2.79
N MET A 193 3.01 24.31 3.48
CA MET A 193 1.58 24.07 3.65
C MET A 193 1.12 24.55 5.02
N TYR A 194 -0.05 25.20 5.04
CA TYR A 194 -0.63 25.80 6.22
C TYR A 194 -1.95 25.14 6.57
N LEU A 195 -2.08 24.63 7.80
CA LEU A 195 -3.31 24.07 8.33
C LEU A 195 -3.67 24.77 9.66
N VAL A 196 -4.95 24.99 9.87
CA VAL A 196 -5.45 25.65 11.09
C VAL A 196 -6.37 24.69 11.85
N PRO A 197 -5.94 24.16 13.01
CA PRO A 197 -6.82 23.34 13.85
C PRO A 197 -8.04 24.11 14.34
N THR A 198 -9.18 23.44 14.37
CA THR A 198 -10.41 23.97 14.96
C THR A 198 -10.36 23.80 16.48
N VAL A 199 -10.12 24.89 17.19
CA VAL A 199 -10.03 24.93 18.67
C VAL A 199 -10.76 26.16 19.22
N VAL A 200 -11.12 26.12 20.50
CA VAL A 200 -11.63 27.30 21.20
C VAL A 200 -10.46 28.23 21.51
N GLY A 201 -10.60 29.52 21.23
CA GLY A 201 -9.57 30.55 21.43
C GLY A 201 -8.94 31.00 20.13
N HIS A 202 -7.73 31.59 20.20
CA HIS A 202 -7.03 32.10 19.05
C HIS A 202 -6.54 30.91 18.14
N PRO A 203 -6.77 30.98 16.83
CA PRO A 203 -6.26 29.98 15.92
C PRO A 203 -4.75 29.85 15.99
N GLN A 204 -4.25 28.61 15.91
CA GLN A 204 -2.83 28.30 15.83
C GLN A 204 -2.52 27.76 14.45
N LEU A 205 -1.44 28.25 13.83
CA LEU A 205 -1.02 27.80 12.52
C LEU A 205 -0.09 26.59 12.64
N ARG A 206 -0.46 25.48 11.95
CA ARG A 206 0.45 24.36 11.73
C ARG A 206 1.12 24.56 10.37
N ILE A 207 2.44 24.58 10.39
CA ILE A 207 3.27 24.77 9.18
C ILE A 207 4.07 23.49 8.94
N SER A 208 4.08 23.00 7.71
CA SER A 208 4.96 21.91 7.24
C SER A 208 5.58 22.27 5.90
N LYS A 209 6.79 21.77 5.64
CA LYS A 209 7.37 21.84 4.31
C LYS A 209 6.63 20.90 3.38
N PHE A 210 6.26 21.38 2.22
CA PHE A 210 5.42 20.64 1.29
C PHE A 210 5.77 21.04 -0.16
N PRO A 211 6.68 20.29 -0.81
CA PRO A 211 7.04 20.54 -2.20
C PRO A 211 5.88 20.17 -3.13
N LEU A 212 5.66 20.99 -4.14
CA LEU A 212 4.60 20.83 -5.13
C LEU A 212 5.18 20.50 -6.52
N PRO A 213 4.45 19.78 -7.37
CA PRO A 213 4.79 19.60 -8.78
C PRO A 213 5.07 20.93 -9.46
N GLY A 214 6.18 21.00 -10.18
CA GLY A 214 6.61 22.21 -10.87
C GLY A 214 7.39 23.22 -10.02
N ASP A 215 7.57 22.98 -8.71
CA ASP A 215 8.45 23.80 -7.89
C ASP A 215 9.90 23.70 -8.36
N SER A 216 10.60 24.84 -8.37
CA SER A 216 12.02 24.91 -8.72
C SER A 216 12.94 24.53 -7.55
N VAL A 217 12.42 24.57 -6.33
CA VAL A 217 13.16 24.25 -5.09
C VAL A 217 12.51 23.07 -4.41
N MET A 218 13.27 21.98 -4.34
CA MET A 218 12.86 20.72 -3.73
C MET A 218 13.63 20.46 -2.44
N ALA A 219 13.12 19.58 -1.60
CA ALA A 219 13.90 19.04 -0.50
C ALA A 219 15.02 18.13 -1.04
N MET A 220 16.25 18.33 -0.56
CA MET A 220 17.44 17.66 -1.08
C MET A 220 18.13 16.85 0.01
N LEU A 221 18.55 15.62 -0.29
CA LEU A 221 19.19 14.67 0.62
C LEU A 221 20.70 14.65 0.40
N HIS A 222 21.46 15.17 1.34
CA HIS A 222 22.94 15.07 1.37
C HIS A 222 23.33 13.81 2.12
N ARG A 223 23.78 12.78 1.42
CA ARG A 223 24.08 11.47 2.01
C ARG A 223 25.40 11.50 2.79
N VAL A 224 25.38 10.90 3.99
CA VAL A 224 26.52 10.88 4.90
C VAL A 224 26.69 9.53 5.56
N VAL A 225 27.93 9.21 5.95
CA VAL A 225 28.25 8.12 6.87
C VAL A 225 28.85 8.71 8.14
N ILE A 226 28.37 8.27 9.29
CA ILE A 226 28.77 8.78 10.61
C ILE A 226 29.36 7.62 11.42
N ASP A 227 30.59 7.78 11.89
CA ASP A 227 31.20 6.83 12.83
C ASP A 227 30.55 6.99 14.20
N VAL A 228 30.16 5.86 14.80
CA VAL A 228 29.59 5.83 16.15
C VAL A 228 30.67 5.50 17.15
N PRO A 229 31.13 6.48 17.95
CA PRO A 229 32.20 6.25 18.90
C PRO A 229 31.82 5.21 19.97
N SER A 230 32.84 4.51 20.51
CA SER A 230 32.66 3.63 21.65
C SER A 230 32.19 4.44 22.89
N PRO A 231 31.33 3.85 23.75
CA PRO A 231 30.94 4.51 25.01
C PRO A 231 32.12 4.85 25.93
N SER A 232 33.22 4.11 25.81
CA SER A 232 34.42 4.30 26.61
C SER A 232 35.36 5.42 26.14
N LEU A 233 35.08 6.08 24.99
CA LEU A 233 35.84 7.23 24.54
C LEU A 233 35.41 8.48 25.31
N GLU A 234 36.39 9.34 25.66
CA GLU A 234 36.16 10.57 26.43
C GLU A 234 34.96 11.36 25.92
N ALA A 235 34.11 11.75 26.83
CA ALA A 235 32.98 12.63 26.57
C ALA A 235 33.50 13.94 25.96
N GLY A 236 33.32 14.13 24.63
CA GLY A 236 33.71 15.36 23.94
C GLY A 236 34.37 15.21 22.57
N SER A 237 34.85 14.02 22.18
CA SER A 237 35.37 13.85 20.81
C SER A 237 34.22 13.83 19.80
N PRO A 238 34.17 14.72 18.79
CA PRO A 238 33.11 14.73 17.78
C PRO A 238 33.13 13.41 16.98
N ALA A 239 31.98 12.92 16.59
CA ALA A 239 31.88 11.78 15.67
C ALA A 239 32.44 12.21 14.31
N LYS A 240 33.17 11.29 13.64
CA LYS A 240 33.60 11.55 12.26
C LYS A 240 32.41 11.45 11.32
N ILE A 241 32.15 12.50 10.58
CA ILE A 241 31.11 12.54 9.54
C ILE A 241 31.81 12.52 8.18
N THR A 242 31.56 11.49 7.38
CA THR A 242 32.05 11.38 5.99
C THR A 242 30.89 11.74 5.06
N ARG A 243 30.96 12.90 4.41
CA ARG A 243 30.00 13.29 3.37
C ARG A 243 30.32 12.54 2.09
N LEU A 244 29.29 11.92 1.49
CA LEU A 244 29.48 11.21 0.24
C LEU A 244 29.61 12.19 -0.93
N GLN A 245 30.64 11.97 -1.76
CA GLN A 245 30.99 12.86 -2.88
C GLN A 245 30.10 12.56 -4.09
N MET A 246 28.84 12.94 -3.98
CA MET A 246 27.81 12.82 -5.00
C MET A 246 26.87 14.01 -4.95
N PRO A 247 26.18 14.35 -6.05
CA PRO A 247 25.10 15.33 -5.99
C PRO A 247 24.04 14.91 -4.96
N PRO A 248 23.40 15.86 -4.26
CA PRO A 248 22.27 15.52 -3.39
C PRO A 248 21.16 14.83 -4.18
N ASP A 249 20.55 13.82 -3.59
CA ASP A 249 19.34 13.21 -4.14
C ASP A 249 18.13 14.07 -3.84
N TYR A 250 17.10 13.97 -4.68
CA TYR A 250 15.81 14.56 -4.38
C TYR A 250 15.17 13.86 -3.17
N HIS A 251 14.41 14.63 -2.40
CA HIS A 251 13.48 14.06 -1.44
C HIS A 251 12.62 13.00 -2.14
N ARG A 252 12.47 11.86 -1.48
CA ARG A 252 11.87 10.66 -2.09
C ARG A 252 12.54 10.12 -3.36
N GLY A 253 13.76 10.54 -3.62
CA GLY A 253 14.63 9.93 -4.63
C GLY A 253 15.11 8.53 -4.28
N THR A 254 14.44 7.85 -3.35
CA THR A 254 14.64 6.45 -3.00
C THR A 254 13.82 5.54 -3.92
N LEU A 255 14.20 4.28 -4.05
CA LEU A 255 13.45 3.32 -4.85
C LEU A 255 12.10 2.91 -4.24
N GLY A 256 11.78 3.36 -3.05
CA GLY A 256 10.49 3.14 -2.40
C GLY A 256 9.87 4.47 -1.97
N ASP A 257 8.57 4.57 -1.96
CA ASP A 257 7.84 5.76 -1.50
C ASP A 257 7.80 5.87 0.02
N ASP A 258 8.61 5.12 0.72
CA ASP A 258 8.59 5.09 2.16
C ASP A 258 9.94 5.51 2.75
N ILE A 259 9.86 5.92 3.98
CA ILE A 259 10.97 6.32 4.83
C ILE A 259 11.84 5.13 5.28
N ARG A 260 11.78 4.00 4.60
CA ARG A 260 12.62 2.84 4.90
C ARG A 260 13.95 3.04 4.22
N MET A 261 15.04 2.81 4.96
CA MET A 261 16.40 2.90 4.47
C MET A 261 16.79 1.69 3.60
N GLY A 262 15.87 1.18 2.78
CA GLY A 262 16.07 0.05 1.87
C GLY A 262 16.90 0.38 0.64
N ASP A 263 17.25 1.64 0.46
CA ASP A 263 18.14 2.14 -0.58
C ASP A 263 19.63 2.11 -0.21
N TYR A 264 19.99 1.60 0.98
CA TYR A 264 21.35 1.39 1.44
C TYR A 264 21.66 -0.08 1.68
N VAL A 265 22.77 -0.58 1.15
CA VAL A 265 23.27 -1.94 1.41
C VAL A 265 24.75 -1.90 1.76
N TRP A 266 25.07 -2.20 3.02
CA TRP A 266 26.43 -2.32 3.51
C TRP A 266 27.09 -3.61 3.03
N ASN A 267 28.40 -3.58 2.83
CA ASN A 267 29.19 -4.81 2.80
C ASN A 267 29.49 -5.29 4.23
N ALA A 268 29.95 -6.53 4.38
CA ALA A 268 30.08 -7.19 5.67
C ALA A 268 31.08 -6.51 6.63
N ASP A 269 32.16 -5.92 6.09
CA ASP A 269 33.22 -5.23 6.86
C ASP A 269 32.99 -3.72 7.03
N ALA A 270 31.82 -3.21 6.59
CA ALA A 270 31.42 -1.80 6.68
C ALA A 270 32.40 -0.79 6.03
N THR A 271 33.14 -1.24 4.99
CA THR A 271 34.05 -0.40 4.20
C THR A 271 33.41 0.19 2.95
N LYS A 272 32.35 -0.46 2.46
CA LYS A 272 31.60 -0.05 1.26
C LYS A 272 30.11 0.04 1.53
N LEU A 273 29.48 0.98 0.83
CA LEU A 273 28.03 1.19 0.90
C LEU A 273 27.46 1.29 -0.52
N ALA A 274 26.57 0.40 -0.88
CA ALA A 274 25.79 0.52 -2.10
C ALA A 274 24.56 1.38 -1.86
N ILE A 275 24.22 2.23 -2.83
CA ILE A 275 23.15 3.22 -2.76
C ILE A 275 22.35 3.15 -4.06
N ALA A 276 21.04 2.95 -3.95
CA ALA A 276 20.13 3.08 -5.07
C ALA A 276 19.38 4.41 -4.99
N SER A 277 19.28 5.11 -6.10
CA SER A 277 18.62 6.41 -6.22
C SER A 277 17.72 6.44 -7.44
N VAL A 278 16.72 7.34 -7.43
CA VAL A 278 15.84 7.61 -8.56
C VAL A 278 15.77 9.12 -8.83
N ALA A 279 15.60 9.51 -10.08
CA ALA A 279 15.43 10.92 -10.46
C ALA A 279 14.04 11.43 -10.05
N ARG A 280 13.89 12.75 -9.91
CA ARG A 280 12.63 13.44 -9.59
C ARG A 280 11.47 13.02 -10.49
N ASP A 281 11.71 12.84 -11.79
CA ASP A 281 10.72 12.41 -12.77
C ASP A 281 10.48 10.89 -12.80
N HIS A 282 11.15 10.14 -11.90
CA HIS A 282 11.16 8.69 -11.83
C HIS A 282 11.51 7.96 -13.15
N LYS A 283 12.09 8.65 -14.14
CA LYS A 283 12.47 8.04 -15.42
C LYS A 283 13.86 7.44 -15.43
N ARG A 284 14.67 7.74 -14.43
CA ARG A 284 16.03 7.19 -14.28
C ARG A 284 16.22 6.68 -12.87
N ALA A 285 16.75 5.46 -12.76
CA ALA A 285 17.18 4.87 -11.51
C ALA A 285 18.62 4.38 -11.63
N TRP A 286 19.42 4.53 -10.58
CA TRP A 286 20.83 4.16 -10.64
C TRP A 286 21.32 3.54 -9.33
N LEU A 287 22.36 2.68 -9.48
CA LEU A 287 23.12 2.11 -8.40
C LEU A 287 24.49 2.79 -8.32
N SER A 288 24.88 3.20 -7.12
CA SER A 288 26.20 3.72 -6.81
C SER A 288 26.85 2.91 -5.69
N VAL A 289 28.19 2.92 -5.65
CA VAL A 289 28.99 2.34 -4.54
C VAL A 289 29.89 3.43 -3.99
N ALA A 290 29.81 3.64 -2.67
CA ALA A 290 30.63 4.55 -1.92
C ALA A 290 31.75 3.81 -1.19
N ASP A 291 32.96 4.36 -1.19
CA ASP A 291 34.02 4.06 -0.24
C ASP A 291 33.76 4.87 1.04
N VAL A 292 33.57 4.17 2.13
CA VAL A 292 33.10 4.77 3.39
C VAL A 292 34.20 5.60 4.08
N ALA A 293 35.48 5.26 3.88
CA ALA A 293 36.60 5.97 4.51
C ALA A 293 36.86 7.35 3.86
N THR A 294 36.73 7.42 2.54
CA THR A 294 37.03 8.62 1.73
C THR A 294 35.78 9.41 1.34
N GLY A 295 34.60 8.80 1.34
CA GLY A 295 33.37 9.36 0.82
C GLY A 295 33.29 9.35 -0.70
N THR A 296 34.27 8.78 -1.40
CA THR A 296 34.26 8.72 -2.89
C THR A 296 33.14 7.81 -3.35
N VAL A 297 32.33 8.30 -4.31
CA VAL A 297 31.17 7.56 -4.86
C VAL A 297 31.38 7.30 -6.35
N ARG A 298 31.16 6.05 -6.75
CA ARG A 298 31.18 5.62 -8.14
C ARG A 298 29.80 5.15 -8.55
N LYS A 299 29.19 5.77 -9.56
CA LYS A 299 27.98 5.26 -10.21
C LYS A 299 28.33 3.98 -10.99
N VAL A 300 27.60 2.91 -10.71
CA VAL A 300 27.85 1.58 -11.28
C VAL A 300 26.95 1.32 -12.48
N TYR A 301 25.67 1.67 -12.33
CA TYR A 301 24.63 1.32 -13.31
C TYR A 301 23.55 2.40 -13.31
N GLU A 302 22.95 2.65 -14.47
CA GLU A 302 21.76 3.49 -14.62
C GLU A 302 20.78 2.85 -15.59
N GLU A 303 19.52 2.85 -15.23
CA GLU A 303 18.40 2.47 -16.10
C GLU A 303 17.54 3.67 -16.40
N THR A 304 17.17 3.85 -17.66
CA THR A 304 16.27 4.89 -18.15
C THR A 304 15.02 4.25 -18.73
N VAL A 305 13.84 4.79 -18.39
CA VAL A 305 12.53 4.33 -18.85
C VAL A 305 11.74 5.50 -19.44
N ALA A 306 10.78 5.18 -20.30
CA ALA A 306 9.99 6.20 -21.00
C ALA A 306 8.95 6.89 -20.09
N THR A 307 8.40 6.16 -19.13
CA THR A 307 7.35 6.58 -18.23
C THR A 307 7.89 6.71 -16.80
N GLN A 308 7.57 5.78 -15.92
CA GLN A 308 8.10 5.73 -14.57
C GLN A 308 8.85 4.42 -14.32
N TYR A 309 9.92 4.48 -13.54
CA TYR A 309 10.62 3.30 -13.05
C TYR A 309 9.83 2.70 -11.88
N GLU A 310 9.35 1.46 -12.04
CA GLU A 310 8.70 0.73 -10.95
C GLU A 310 9.77 0.04 -10.10
N SER A 311 10.02 0.58 -8.94
CA SER A 311 11.14 0.14 -8.11
C SER A 311 10.89 -1.11 -7.30
N ARG A 312 9.71 -1.25 -6.74
CA ARG A 312 9.37 -2.30 -5.75
C ARG A 312 10.53 -2.67 -4.81
N ALA A 313 11.58 -1.87 -4.76
CA ALA A 313 12.82 -2.08 -3.98
C ALA A 313 13.44 -3.49 -4.20
N GLN A 314 13.39 -4.01 -5.41
CA GLN A 314 13.89 -5.34 -5.75
C GLN A 314 15.31 -5.29 -6.30
N TRP A 315 16.28 -4.98 -5.45
CA TRP A 315 17.68 -5.01 -5.79
C TRP A 315 18.51 -5.55 -4.62
N GLN A 316 19.63 -6.19 -4.90
CA GLN A 316 20.54 -6.69 -3.90
C GLN A 316 21.98 -6.72 -4.43
N VAL A 317 22.96 -6.47 -3.58
CA VAL A 317 24.39 -6.57 -3.89
C VAL A 317 24.97 -7.87 -3.32
N LEU A 318 25.66 -8.58 -4.18
CA LEU A 318 26.38 -9.81 -3.89
C LEU A 318 27.86 -9.45 -3.74
N TRP A 319 28.24 -9.03 -2.55
CA TRP A 319 29.57 -8.47 -2.32
C TRP A 319 30.71 -9.47 -2.51
N ALA A 320 30.50 -10.76 -2.16
CA ALA A 320 31.51 -11.78 -2.28
C ALA A 320 31.85 -12.13 -3.72
N THR A 321 30.88 -12.04 -4.63
CA THR A 321 31.06 -12.34 -6.06
C THR A 321 31.18 -11.08 -6.93
N ASN A 322 31.12 -9.89 -6.30
CA ASN A 322 31.18 -8.59 -6.99
C ASN A 322 30.10 -8.45 -8.07
N GLU A 323 28.85 -8.78 -7.70
CA GLU A 323 27.68 -8.76 -8.56
C GLU A 323 26.53 -8.00 -7.91
N PHE A 324 25.50 -7.68 -8.68
CA PHE A 324 24.22 -7.21 -8.14
C PHE A 324 23.04 -7.73 -8.94
N VAL A 325 21.92 -7.92 -8.24
CA VAL A 325 20.62 -8.20 -8.82
C VAL A 325 19.83 -6.91 -8.94
N TRP A 326 19.26 -6.67 -10.11
CA TRP A 326 18.47 -5.47 -10.40
C TRP A 326 17.13 -5.87 -11.00
N PHE A 327 16.06 -5.17 -10.58
CA PHE A 327 14.72 -5.32 -11.14
C PHE A 327 14.56 -4.38 -12.33
N SER A 328 13.97 -4.87 -13.43
CA SER A 328 13.68 -4.07 -14.61
C SER A 328 12.45 -4.57 -15.35
N GLU A 329 11.67 -3.63 -15.89
CA GLU A 329 10.49 -3.89 -16.72
C GLU A 329 10.75 -3.70 -18.23
N ARG A 330 12.03 -3.71 -18.64
CA ARG A 330 12.45 -3.45 -20.04
C ARG A 330 11.83 -4.38 -21.07
N ASP A 331 11.42 -5.57 -20.65
CA ASP A 331 10.76 -6.60 -21.49
C ASP A 331 9.23 -6.64 -21.25
N ASN A 332 8.63 -5.51 -20.85
CA ASN A 332 7.21 -5.38 -20.54
C ASN A 332 6.75 -6.09 -19.24
N TRP A 333 7.57 -6.96 -18.68
CA TRP A 333 7.31 -7.64 -17.40
C TRP A 333 8.44 -7.37 -16.42
N GLY A 334 8.11 -7.13 -15.17
CA GLY A 334 9.09 -6.95 -14.12
C GLY A 334 9.91 -8.22 -13.87
N GLN A 335 11.20 -8.18 -14.23
CA GLN A 335 12.11 -9.32 -14.15
C GLN A 335 13.37 -8.96 -13.36
N LEU A 336 14.11 -9.98 -12.92
CA LEU A 336 15.40 -9.85 -12.27
C LEU A 336 16.54 -10.10 -13.27
N TYR A 337 17.57 -9.26 -13.16
CA TYR A 337 18.77 -9.30 -14.00
C TYR A 337 20.02 -9.31 -13.12
N LEU A 338 21.05 -10.07 -13.53
CA LEU A 338 22.35 -10.14 -12.87
C LEU A 338 23.35 -9.27 -13.60
N TYR A 339 24.09 -8.44 -12.86
CA TYR A 339 25.10 -7.54 -13.37
C TYR A 339 26.42 -7.71 -12.63
N ASP A 340 27.50 -7.31 -13.29
CA ASP A 340 28.82 -7.14 -12.70
C ASP A 340 28.89 -5.80 -11.93
N LEU A 341 29.29 -5.83 -10.67
CA LEU A 341 29.31 -4.65 -9.80
C LEU A 341 30.49 -3.70 -10.11
N ALA A 342 31.60 -4.21 -10.69
CA ALA A 342 32.74 -3.37 -11.06
C ALA A 342 32.46 -2.54 -12.30
N THR A 343 31.85 -3.13 -13.30
CA THR A 343 31.69 -2.57 -14.64
C THR A 343 30.27 -2.07 -14.94
N GLY A 344 29.27 -2.54 -14.22
CA GLY A 344 27.86 -2.31 -14.53
C GLY A 344 27.36 -3.14 -15.74
N ALA A 345 28.15 -4.07 -16.25
CA ALA A 345 27.78 -4.88 -17.40
C ALA A 345 26.73 -5.93 -17.04
N LEU A 346 25.74 -6.11 -17.90
CA LEU A 346 24.77 -7.19 -17.79
C LEU A 346 25.46 -8.54 -17.98
N LYS A 347 25.26 -9.45 -17.00
CA LYS A 347 25.73 -10.84 -17.11
C LYS A 347 24.66 -11.73 -17.74
N ASN A 348 23.47 -11.73 -17.18
CA ASN A 348 22.33 -12.47 -17.73
C ASN A 348 20.98 -12.00 -17.14
N LYS A 349 19.90 -12.37 -17.78
CA LYS A 349 18.55 -12.31 -17.26
C LYS A 349 18.32 -13.51 -16.34
N ILE A 350 17.86 -13.27 -15.10
CA ILE A 350 17.62 -14.33 -14.11
C ILE A 350 16.22 -14.93 -14.31
N THR A 351 15.19 -14.07 -14.36
CA THR A 351 13.80 -14.51 -14.51
C THR A 351 13.26 -14.16 -15.89
N THR A 352 12.38 -14.98 -16.44
CA THR A 352 11.79 -14.84 -17.78
C THR A 352 10.30 -15.19 -17.76
N GLY A 353 9.62 -14.95 -18.87
CA GLY A 353 8.20 -15.27 -19.06
C GLY A 353 7.27 -14.17 -18.57
N ASP A 354 5.99 -14.38 -18.78
CA ASP A 354 4.93 -13.48 -18.39
C ASP A 354 4.74 -13.49 -16.86
N GLY A 355 4.27 -12.37 -16.32
CA GLY A 355 4.06 -12.18 -14.89
C GLY A 355 5.27 -11.53 -14.18
N PRO A 356 5.01 -10.42 -13.46
CA PRO A 356 6.06 -9.65 -12.79
C PRO A 356 6.55 -10.33 -11.52
N VAL A 357 7.84 -10.21 -11.26
CA VAL A 357 8.41 -10.45 -9.92
C VAL A 357 7.86 -9.39 -8.97
N MET A 358 7.32 -9.82 -7.84
CA MET A 358 6.72 -8.93 -6.83
C MET A 358 7.66 -8.64 -5.67
N SER A 359 8.48 -9.63 -5.27
CA SER A 359 9.49 -9.46 -4.22
C SER A 359 10.57 -10.53 -4.30
N ILE A 360 11.79 -10.19 -3.87
CA ILE A 360 12.82 -11.15 -3.53
C ILE A 360 12.58 -11.61 -2.09
N ALA A 361 12.13 -12.86 -1.94
CA ALA A 361 11.88 -13.45 -0.61
C ALA A 361 13.19 -13.83 0.09
N ARG A 362 14.17 -14.32 -0.67
CA ARG A 362 15.49 -14.71 -0.19
C ARG A 362 16.46 -14.76 -1.35
N LEU A 363 17.71 -14.39 -1.11
CA LEU A 363 18.83 -14.64 -2.00
C LEU A 363 19.94 -15.33 -1.23
N ASP A 364 20.44 -16.45 -1.73
CA ASP A 364 21.56 -17.20 -1.17
C ASP A 364 22.73 -17.13 -2.15
N GLU A 365 23.73 -16.32 -1.77
CA GLU A 365 24.91 -16.07 -2.60
C GLU A 365 25.77 -17.32 -2.76
N LYS A 366 25.86 -18.18 -1.72
CA LYS A 366 26.68 -19.39 -1.76
C LYS A 366 26.13 -20.45 -2.72
N THR A 367 24.82 -20.67 -2.69
CA THR A 367 24.15 -21.62 -3.58
C THR A 367 23.71 -20.97 -4.89
N ARG A 368 23.93 -19.65 -5.05
CA ARG A 368 23.52 -18.83 -6.19
C ARG A 368 22.05 -19.03 -6.54
N THR A 369 21.20 -18.93 -5.54
CA THR A 369 19.77 -19.21 -5.66
C THR A 369 18.97 -18.04 -5.15
N VAL A 370 17.91 -17.66 -5.89
CA VAL A 370 16.94 -16.67 -5.48
C VAL A 370 15.55 -17.30 -5.35
N TRP A 371 14.89 -17.02 -4.22
CA TRP A 371 13.46 -17.26 -4.00
C TRP A 371 12.74 -15.94 -4.16
N PHE A 372 11.69 -15.92 -4.93
CA PHE A 372 10.94 -14.71 -5.24
C PHE A 372 9.46 -14.99 -5.32
N THR A 373 8.65 -13.97 -5.04
CA THR A 373 7.23 -14.02 -5.33
C THR A 373 6.96 -13.37 -6.69
N ALA A 374 5.99 -13.90 -7.40
CA ALA A 374 5.52 -13.32 -8.65
C ALA A 374 4.01 -13.52 -8.80
N ASN A 375 3.41 -12.69 -9.64
CA ASN A 375 2.01 -12.75 -10.01
C ASN A 375 1.86 -13.20 -11.47
N GLY A 376 0.67 -13.75 -11.83
CA GLY A 376 0.28 -13.99 -13.21
C GLY A 376 1.08 -15.06 -13.98
N ARG A 377 1.79 -15.95 -13.28
CA ARG A 377 2.60 -17.02 -13.89
C ARG A 377 1.88 -18.37 -13.96
N GLU A 378 0.84 -18.55 -13.18
CA GLU A 378 0.05 -19.80 -13.17
C GLU A 378 -1.14 -19.64 -14.13
N GLU A 379 -1.18 -20.46 -15.17
CA GLU A 379 -2.20 -20.41 -16.21
C GLU A 379 -3.60 -20.69 -15.65
N GLY A 380 -4.60 -19.93 -16.08
CA GLY A 380 -6.00 -20.11 -15.69
C GLY A 380 -6.36 -19.56 -14.30
N GLN A 381 -5.40 -19.06 -13.55
CA GLN A 381 -5.64 -18.42 -12.24
C GLN A 381 -5.84 -16.89 -12.36
N ASP A 382 -6.33 -16.26 -11.27
CA ASP A 382 -6.36 -14.80 -11.18
C ASP A 382 -4.93 -14.25 -11.25
N PRO A 383 -4.59 -13.36 -12.20
CA PRO A 383 -3.22 -12.88 -12.38
C PRO A 383 -2.69 -12.04 -11.22
N TYR A 384 -3.50 -11.74 -10.23
CA TYR A 384 -3.10 -11.07 -8.99
C TYR A 384 -2.85 -12.05 -7.83
N PHE A 385 -2.97 -13.36 -8.05
CA PHE A 385 -2.50 -14.34 -7.06
C PHE A 385 -0.97 -14.32 -7.00
N SER A 386 -0.45 -14.26 -5.80
CA SER A 386 0.99 -14.33 -5.54
C SER A 386 1.41 -15.75 -5.28
N HIS A 387 2.48 -16.18 -5.94
CA HIS A 387 3.09 -17.50 -5.77
C HIS A 387 4.58 -17.37 -5.45
N LEU A 388 5.13 -18.35 -4.76
CA LEU A 388 6.56 -18.45 -4.47
C LEU A 388 7.27 -19.33 -5.50
N TYR A 389 8.39 -18.84 -6.00
CA TYR A 389 9.24 -19.51 -6.97
C TYR A 389 10.69 -19.55 -6.51
N ARG A 390 11.47 -20.43 -7.13
CA ARG A 390 12.92 -20.54 -6.95
C ARG A 390 13.60 -20.65 -8.31
N ILE A 391 14.78 -20.01 -8.46
CA ILE A 391 15.59 -20.06 -9.66
C ILE A 391 17.08 -19.85 -9.28
N LYS A 392 17.99 -20.31 -10.11
CA LYS A 392 19.41 -19.98 -9.99
C LYS A 392 19.70 -18.61 -10.60
N LEU A 393 20.77 -17.95 -10.14
CA LEU A 393 21.18 -16.64 -10.65
C LEU A 393 21.59 -16.66 -12.14
N ASP A 394 21.93 -17.82 -12.68
CA ASP A 394 22.21 -18.01 -14.10
C ASP A 394 20.94 -18.24 -14.96
N GLY A 395 19.75 -18.21 -14.33
CA GLY A 395 18.48 -18.44 -14.98
C GLY A 395 18.06 -19.90 -15.10
N SER A 396 18.88 -20.84 -14.65
CA SER A 396 18.55 -22.27 -14.66
C SER A 396 17.73 -22.70 -13.44
N GLY A 397 17.13 -23.89 -13.50
CA GLY A 397 16.48 -24.53 -12.36
C GLY A 397 15.23 -23.81 -11.84
N PHE A 398 14.50 -23.12 -12.71
CA PHE A 398 13.21 -22.51 -12.35
C PHE A 398 12.23 -23.54 -11.78
N ARG A 399 11.58 -23.19 -10.67
CA ARG A 399 10.60 -24.06 -10.01
C ARG A 399 9.50 -23.26 -9.35
N SER A 400 8.24 -23.64 -9.59
CA SER A 400 7.09 -23.21 -8.79
C SER A 400 7.08 -23.99 -7.49
N LEU A 401 6.99 -23.28 -6.34
CA LEU A 401 7.01 -23.88 -5.00
C LEU A 401 5.62 -23.91 -4.36
N THR A 402 4.69 -23.12 -4.90
CA THR A 402 3.30 -23.02 -4.41
C THR A 402 2.32 -23.06 -5.58
N PRO A 403 2.20 -24.19 -6.31
CA PRO A 403 1.42 -24.28 -7.55
C PRO A 403 -0.10 -24.33 -7.34
N SER A 404 -0.59 -24.49 -6.10
CA SER A 404 -2.01 -24.62 -5.81
C SER A 404 -2.78 -23.34 -6.21
N ASP A 405 -4.03 -23.48 -6.70
CA ASP A 405 -4.84 -22.34 -7.12
C ASP A 405 -5.25 -21.46 -5.91
N GLY A 406 -4.68 -20.27 -5.86
CA GLY A 406 -4.95 -19.29 -4.81
C GLY A 406 -3.83 -18.26 -4.61
N HIS A 407 -4.11 -17.31 -3.74
CA HIS A 407 -3.11 -16.33 -3.29
C HIS A 407 -2.29 -16.92 -2.14
N HIS A 408 -0.99 -17.02 -2.30
CA HIS A 408 -0.06 -17.62 -1.36
C HIS A 408 0.70 -16.58 -0.54
N ALA A 409 0.83 -16.85 0.76
CA ALA A 409 1.69 -16.16 1.70
C ALA A 409 2.67 -17.18 2.28
N ALA A 410 3.76 -17.39 1.57
CA ALA A 410 4.75 -18.41 1.88
C ALA A 410 5.90 -17.85 2.71
N GLN A 411 6.30 -18.57 3.77
CA GLN A 411 7.40 -18.24 4.67
C GLN A 411 8.46 -19.33 4.62
N LEU A 412 9.67 -18.97 4.22
CA LEU A 412 10.82 -19.89 4.18
C LEU A 412 11.39 -20.14 5.58
N SER A 413 11.81 -21.37 5.84
CA SER A 413 12.68 -21.66 6.98
C SER A 413 14.02 -20.92 6.87
N PRO A 414 14.75 -20.67 7.98
CA PRO A 414 16.04 -19.97 7.92
C PRO A 414 17.07 -20.63 6.97
N ASP A 415 17.02 -21.96 6.85
CA ASP A 415 17.89 -22.72 5.96
C ASP A 415 17.30 -22.96 4.55
N GLY A 416 16.06 -22.54 4.32
CA GLY A 416 15.37 -22.68 3.02
C GLY A 416 14.91 -24.10 2.68
N ARG A 417 15.01 -25.06 3.61
CA ARG A 417 14.61 -26.46 3.40
C ARG A 417 13.10 -26.68 3.48
N PHE A 418 12.38 -25.78 4.17
CA PHE A 418 10.95 -25.89 4.37
C PHE A 418 10.26 -24.56 4.09
N ILE A 419 8.96 -24.65 3.77
CA ILE A 419 8.09 -23.53 3.48
C ILE A 419 6.79 -23.73 4.25
N VAL A 420 6.44 -22.76 5.10
CA VAL A 420 5.08 -22.66 5.65
C VAL A 420 4.26 -21.85 4.68
N ASP A 421 3.34 -22.50 3.99
CA ASP A 421 2.54 -21.93 2.90
C ASP A 421 1.09 -21.75 3.35
N THR A 422 0.64 -20.51 3.46
CA THR A 422 -0.77 -20.15 3.69
C THR A 422 -1.38 -19.72 2.38
N TYR A 423 -2.41 -20.39 1.90
CA TYR A 423 -3.10 -19.99 0.68
C TYR A 423 -4.61 -19.93 0.84
N SER A 424 -5.21 -19.03 0.06
CA SER A 424 -6.65 -18.77 0.08
C SER A 424 -7.08 -18.03 -1.18
N LYS A 425 -8.43 -17.91 -1.38
CA LYS A 425 -9.00 -17.01 -2.38
C LYS A 425 -10.00 -16.08 -1.71
N PRO A 426 -10.47 -15.02 -2.38
CA PRO A 426 -11.50 -14.15 -1.79
C PRO A 426 -12.74 -14.91 -1.28
N ASN A 427 -13.04 -16.04 -1.90
CA ASN A 427 -14.20 -16.90 -1.62
C ASN A 427 -13.83 -18.28 -1.03
N VAL A 428 -12.55 -18.52 -0.69
CA VAL A 428 -12.08 -19.78 -0.09
C VAL A 428 -11.25 -19.50 1.14
N ALA A 429 -11.66 -20.04 2.27
CA ALA A 429 -10.99 -19.86 3.56
C ALA A 429 -9.56 -20.39 3.55
N PRO A 430 -8.63 -19.78 4.36
CA PRO A 430 -7.22 -20.16 4.39
C PRO A 430 -6.97 -21.62 4.76
N VAL A 431 -5.99 -22.19 4.06
CA VAL A 431 -5.36 -23.48 4.35
C VAL A 431 -3.87 -23.24 4.52
N VAL A 432 -3.25 -23.93 5.49
CA VAL A 432 -1.80 -23.82 5.75
C VAL A 432 -1.17 -25.20 5.64
N GLU A 433 -0.13 -25.28 4.83
CA GLU A 433 0.64 -26.50 4.60
C GLU A 433 2.13 -26.27 4.88
N LEU A 434 2.79 -27.29 5.38
CA LEU A 434 4.25 -27.38 5.36
C LEU A 434 4.68 -28.04 4.06
N ARG A 435 5.56 -27.35 3.32
CA ARG A 435 6.18 -27.87 2.09
C ARG A 435 7.67 -28.03 2.28
N ASP A 436 8.29 -28.94 1.54
CA ASP A 436 9.74 -29.02 1.44
C ASP A 436 10.32 -27.92 0.53
N GLY A 437 11.63 -27.80 0.45
CA GLY A 437 12.33 -26.79 -0.36
C GLY A 437 12.09 -26.92 -1.86
N ASP A 438 11.47 -28.02 -2.32
CA ASP A 438 11.06 -28.28 -3.70
C ASP A 438 9.55 -28.02 -3.94
N GLY A 439 8.82 -27.53 -2.91
CA GLY A 439 7.41 -27.21 -2.98
C GLY A 439 6.46 -28.38 -2.79
N LYS A 440 6.96 -29.60 -2.51
CA LYS A 440 6.13 -30.76 -2.24
C LYS A 440 5.54 -30.66 -0.82
N VAL A 441 4.23 -30.95 -0.70
CA VAL A 441 3.55 -30.97 0.60
C VAL A 441 4.14 -32.06 1.48
N VAL A 442 4.61 -31.66 2.65
CA VAL A 442 5.14 -32.54 3.73
C VAL A 442 3.99 -32.99 4.63
N MET A 443 3.20 -32.02 5.10
CA MET A 443 2.02 -32.26 5.95
C MET A 443 1.08 -31.04 5.98
N PRO A 444 -0.22 -31.23 6.24
CA PRO A 444 -1.12 -30.12 6.54
C PRO A 444 -0.78 -29.56 7.92
N LEU A 445 -0.92 -28.24 8.10
CA LEU A 445 -0.75 -27.58 9.39
C LEU A 445 -2.08 -27.13 9.97
N GLU A 446 -2.77 -26.18 9.28
CA GLU A 446 -4.01 -25.60 9.77
C GLU A 446 -5.02 -25.38 8.63
N LYS A 447 -6.27 -25.26 9.01
CA LYS A 447 -7.36 -24.81 8.14
C LYS A 447 -8.24 -23.84 8.93
N ALA A 448 -8.57 -22.70 8.34
CA ALA A 448 -9.46 -21.74 8.99
C ALA A 448 -10.85 -22.33 9.21
N ASP A 449 -11.36 -22.17 10.43
CA ASP A 449 -12.76 -22.44 10.77
C ASP A 449 -13.57 -21.14 10.62
N ILE A 450 -14.48 -21.14 9.66
CA ILE A 450 -15.42 -20.04 9.37
C ILE A 450 -16.87 -20.39 9.72
N SER A 451 -17.09 -21.46 10.51
CA SER A 451 -18.43 -21.93 10.85
C SER A 451 -19.31 -20.87 11.52
N ARG A 452 -18.74 -20.09 12.45
CA ARG A 452 -19.43 -18.97 13.10
C ARG A 452 -19.77 -17.85 12.10
N LEU A 453 -18.88 -17.58 11.15
CA LEU A 453 -19.09 -16.58 10.11
C LEU A 453 -20.24 -17.01 9.18
N VAL A 454 -20.25 -18.27 8.77
CA VAL A 454 -21.33 -18.84 7.94
C VAL A 454 -22.65 -18.89 8.71
N ALA A 455 -22.64 -19.24 9.99
CA ALA A 455 -23.85 -19.31 10.84
C ALA A 455 -24.55 -17.96 11.01
N MET A 456 -23.82 -16.83 10.91
CA MET A 456 -24.43 -15.48 10.89
C MET A 456 -25.06 -15.11 9.54
N GLY A 457 -24.95 -15.96 8.53
CA GLY A 457 -25.47 -15.74 7.19
C GLY A 457 -24.48 -15.09 6.21
N TRP A 458 -23.20 -14.96 6.59
CA TRP A 458 -22.16 -14.41 5.71
C TRP A 458 -22.00 -15.27 4.44
N LYS A 459 -21.82 -14.56 3.31
CA LYS A 459 -21.48 -15.18 2.03
C LYS A 459 -20.20 -14.51 1.49
N PRO A 460 -19.33 -15.29 0.82
CA PRO A 460 -18.12 -14.74 0.23
C PRO A 460 -18.43 -13.81 -0.94
N PRO A 461 -17.55 -12.83 -1.24
CA PRO A 461 -17.64 -12.06 -2.46
C PRO A 461 -17.46 -12.95 -3.69
N ILE A 462 -18.03 -12.54 -4.80
CA ILE A 462 -17.97 -13.27 -6.08
C ILE A 462 -16.77 -12.74 -6.88
N PRO A 463 -15.73 -13.55 -7.13
CA PRO A 463 -14.68 -13.18 -8.07
C PRO A 463 -15.25 -13.00 -9.48
N ILE A 464 -14.87 -11.92 -10.15
CA ILE A 464 -15.36 -11.57 -11.48
C ILE A 464 -14.20 -11.31 -12.43
N LYS A 465 -14.38 -11.77 -13.66
CA LYS A 465 -13.53 -11.50 -14.80
C LYS A 465 -14.38 -10.83 -15.87
N MET A 466 -13.87 -9.76 -16.46
CA MET A 466 -14.52 -8.95 -17.49
C MET A 466 -13.47 -8.54 -18.53
N THR A 467 -13.92 -7.90 -19.60
CA THR A 467 -13.05 -7.32 -20.61
C THR A 467 -13.02 -5.79 -20.43
N ALA A 468 -11.85 -5.21 -20.49
CA ALA A 468 -11.62 -3.78 -20.44
C ALA A 468 -12.33 -3.03 -21.59
N HIS A 469 -12.34 -1.72 -21.54
CA HIS A 469 -12.98 -0.87 -22.57
C HIS A 469 -12.33 -1.01 -23.96
N ASP A 470 -11.08 -1.51 -24.03
CA ASP A 470 -10.38 -1.80 -25.29
C ASP A 470 -10.93 -3.04 -26.04
N GLY A 471 -11.87 -3.77 -25.44
CA GLY A 471 -12.52 -4.96 -26.01
C GLY A 471 -11.67 -6.22 -26.04
N LYS A 472 -10.47 -6.24 -25.46
CA LYS A 472 -9.52 -7.37 -25.53
C LYS A 472 -8.80 -7.72 -24.23
N THR A 473 -8.55 -6.73 -23.36
CA THR A 473 -7.76 -6.94 -22.15
C THR A 473 -8.63 -7.45 -21.01
N ASP A 474 -8.22 -8.55 -20.39
CA ASP A 474 -8.89 -9.10 -19.22
C ASP A 474 -8.67 -8.21 -17.99
N ILE A 475 -9.74 -7.85 -17.28
CA ILE A 475 -9.75 -7.16 -16.00
C ILE A 475 -10.49 -7.98 -14.96
N TYR A 476 -10.11 -7.80 -13.70
CA TYR A 476 -10.57 -8.64 -12.59
C TYR A 476 -11.08 -7.82 -11.43
N GLY A 477 -11.97 -8.40 -10.64
CA GLY A 477 -12.54 -7.71 -9.50
C GLY A 477 -13.33 -8.61 -8.57
N LEU A 478 -14.07 -7.97 -7.67
CA LEU A 478 -14.97 -8.64 -6.73
C LEU A 478 -16.35 -7.98 -6.76
N LEU A 479 -17.38 -8.81 -6.72
CA LEU A 479 -18.77 -8.40 -6.61
C LEU A 479 -19.31 -8.81 -5.24
N PHE A 480 -19.97 -7.89 -4.55
CA PHE A 480 -20.64 -8.07 -3.28
C PHE A 480 -22.14 -7.89 -3.50
N VAL A 481 -22.92 -8.84 -3.03
CA VAL A 481 -24.39 -8.82 -3.14
C VAL A 481 -25.01 -9.03 -1.76
N PRO A 482 -26.26 -8.59 -1.53
CA PRO A 482 -26.95 -8.88 -0.29
C PRO A 482 -26.97 -10.38 0.01
N THR A 483 -26.74 -10.78 1.25
CA THR A 483 -26.82 -12.20 1.63
C THR A 483 -28.21 -12.77 1.42
N SER A 484 -29.25 -11.92 1.46
CA SER A 484 -30.65 -12.21 1.15
C SER A 484 -31.06 -11.80 -0.26
N LEU A 485 -30.15 -11.85 -1.26
CA LEU A 485 -30.42 -11.45 -2.64
C LEU A 485 -31.66 -12.20 -3.19
N ASP A 486 -32.59 -11.42 -3.71
CA ASP A 486 -33.75 -11.91 -4.47
C ASP A 486 -33.51 -11.58 -5.96
N PRO A 487 -33.22 -12.55 -6.82
CA PRO A 487 -32.85 -12.30 -8.21
C PRO A 487 -34.01 -11.73 -9.07
N SER A 488 -35.24 -11.74 -8.56
CA SER A 488 -36.39 -11.11 -9.22
C SER A 488 -36.47 -9.59 -9.04
N LYS A 489 -35.69 -9.03 -8.08
CA LYS A 489 -35.65 -7.60 -7.78
C LYS A 489 -34.49 -6.92 -8.49
N LYS A 490 -34.53 -5.58 -8.55
CA LYS A 490 -33.45 -4.74 -9.05
C LYS A 490 -32.70 -4.09 -7.89
N TYR A 491 -31.37 -4.04 -8.02
CA TYR A 491 -30.46 -3.47 -7.02
C TYR A 491 -29.57 -2.43 -7.68
N PRO A 492 -29.53 -1.18 -7.21
CA PRO A 492 -28.54 -0.20 -7.66
C PRO A 492 -27.13 -0.73 -7.53
N ILE A 493 -26.26 -0.42 -8.49
CA ILE A 493 -24.86 -0.83 -8.46
C ILE A 493 -23.97 0.32 -7.98
N VAL A 494 -23.08 0.05 -7.04
CA VAL A 494 -22.12 1.02 -6.50
C VAL A 494 -20.70 0.52 -6.75
N ASN A 495 -19.90 1.31 -7.44
CA ASN A 495 -18.49 1.06 -7.63
C ASN A 495 -17.67 1.67 -6.48
N ASN A 496 -16.91 0.86 -5.77
CA ASN A 496 -15.88 1.33 -4.88
C ASN A 496 -14.55 1.37 -5.63
N VAL A 497 -14.06 2.55 -5.94
CA VAL A 497 -12.92 2.77 -6.81
C VAL A 497 -11.69 3.27 -6.04
N TYR A 498 -10.54 2.68 -6.34
CA TYR A 498 -9.23 3.24 -6.09
C TYR A 498 -8.32 2.84 -7.26
N PRO A 499 -8.29 3.62 -8.32
CA PRO A 499 -7.59 3.25 -9.54
C PRO A 499 -6.12 3.67 -9.51
N GLY A 500 -5.58 3.84 -8.32
CA GLY A 500 -4.24 4.39 -8.16
C GLY A 500 -3.20 3.60 -8.93
N PRO A 501 -2.21 4.29 -9.51
CA PRO A 501 -1.12 3.61 -10.20
C PRO A 501 -0.24 2.78 -9.25
N GLN A 502 -0.29 3.06 -7.94
CA GLN A 502 0.42 2.30 -6.92
C GLN A 502 -0.38 1.13 -6.32
N THR A 503 -1.71 1.08 -6.51
CA THR A 503 -2.56 0.02 -5.96
C THR A 503 -3.84 -0.15 -6.78
N GLY A 504 -4.53 -1.28 -6.62
CA GLY A 504 -5.83 -1.52 -7.27
C GLY A 504 -7.01 -1.35 -6.31
N SER A 505 -8.21 -1.25 -6.88
CA SER A 505 -9.48 -1.12 -6.14
C SER A 505 -9.80 -2.35 -5.29
N THR A 506 -9.47 -3.55 -5.80
CA THR A 506 -9.81 -4.82 -5.16
C THR A 506 -8.85 -5.17 -4.03
N GLY A 507 -7.59 -4.75 -4.14
CA GLY A 507 -6.53 -5.03 -3.18
C GLY A 507 -6.11 -6.50 -3.15
N ASN A 508 -5.66 -6.98 -1.98
CA ASN A 508 -5.17 -8.33 -1.79
C ASN A 508 -6.24 -9.39 -2.13
N ARG A 509 -5.84 -10.46 -2.81
CA ARG A 509 -6.69 -11.57 -3.26
C ARG A 509 -6.85 -12.70 -2.24
N ALA A 510 -6.20 -12.64 -1.08
CA ALA A 510 -6.41 -13.61 -0.01
C ALA A 510 -7.83 -13.51 0.57
N PHE A 511 -8.26 -14.51 1.29
CA PHE A 511 -9.51 -14.49 2.07
C PHE A 511 -9.52 -13.34 3.09
N ALA A 512 -10.66 -12.69 3.21
CA ALA A 512 -10.95 -11.75 4.29
C ALA A 512 -12.44 -11.78 4.62
N ALA A 513 -12.77 -11.87 5.91
CA ALA A 513 -14.17 -11.88 6.37
C ALA A 513 -14.88 -10.55 6.10
N ALA A 514 -14.11 -9.44 6.13
CA ALA A 514 -14.56 -8.13 5.71
C ALA A 514 -13.53 -7.46 4.78
N ARG A 515 -14.03 -6.71 3.81
CA ARG A 515 -13.24 -5.89 2.89
C ARG A 515 -13.77 -4.45 2.92
N GLY A 516 -13.36 -3.70 3.96
CA GLY A 516 -13.98 -2.42 4.29
C GLY A 516 -15.46 -2.62 4.65
N ASP A 517 -16.29 -1.72 4.19
CA ASP A 517 -17.75 -1.76 4.41
C ASP A 517 -18.55 -2.25 3.18
N ARG A 518 -17.89 -2.86 2.19
CA ARG A 518 -18.53 -3.25 0.90
C ARG A 518 -19.68 -4.22 1.08
N GLN A 519 -19.49 -5.27 1.91
CA GLN A 519 -20.58 -6.21 2.21
C GLN A 519 -21.67 -5.55 3.05
N ALA A 520 -21.30 -4.69 4.00
CA ALA A 520 -22.27 -3.95 4.81
C ALA A 520 -23.16 -3.03 3.94
N LEU A 521 -22.57 -2.32 2.98
CA LEU A 521 -23.31 -1.51 2.02
C LEU A 521 -24.21 -2.39 1.14
N ALA A 522 -23.74 -3.57 0.73
CA ALA A 522 -24.57 -4.52 -0.03
C ALA A 522 -25.79 -4.97 0.76
N GLU A 523 -25.68 -5.19 2.08
CA GLU A 523 -26.81 -5.59 2.94
C GLU A 523 -27.95 -4.54 3.01
N LEU A 524 -27.66 -3.29 2.70
CA LEU A 524 -28.70 -2.25 2.55
C LEU A 524 -29.50 -2.41 1.26
N GLY A 525 -29.11 -3.30 0.35
CA GLY A 525 -29.80 -3.58 -0.91
C GLY A 525 -29.11 -2.99 -2.12
N PHE A 526 -27.80 -2.91 -2.11
CA PHE A 526 -26.97 -2.55 -3.26
C PHE A 526 -26.22 -3.77 -3.81
N VAL A 527 -25.79 -3.69 -5.04
CA VAL A 527 -24.70 -4.50 -5.56
C VAL A 527 -23.45 -3.63 -5.51
N VAL A 528 -22.39 -4.10 -4.82
CA VAL A 528 -21.14 -3.34 -4.71
C VAL A 528 -20.06 -4.04 -5.53
N VAL A 529 -19.31 -3.29 -6.31
CA VAL A 529 -18.24 -3.83 -7.17
C VAL A 529 -16.92 -3.11 -6.96
N THR A 530 -15.83 -3.86 -7.04
CA THR A 530 -14.46 -3.33 -7.19
C THR A 530 -13.85 -3.95 -8.44
N ILE A 531 -13.19 -3.16 -9.27
CA ILE A 531 -12.57 -3.60 -10.52
C ILE A 531 -11.15 -3.04 -10.57
N ASP A 532 -10.16 -3.89 -10.90
CA ASP A 532 -8.81 -3.48 -11.22
C ASP A 532 -8.69 -3.37 -12.75
N GLY A 533 -8.88 -2.16 -13.26
CA GLY A 533 -8.76 -1.82 -14.67
C GLY A 533 -7.31 -1.57 -15.10
N MET A 534 -7.12 -1.25 -16.37
CA MET A 534 -5.82 -0.87 -16.91
C MET A 534 -5.28 0.36 -16.15
N GLY A 535 -3.97 0.41 -15.93
CA GLY A 535 -3.32 1.41 -15.08
C GLY A 535 -3.03 0.94 -13.65
N THR A 536 -3.63 -0.18 -13.20
CA THR A 536 -3.30 -0.74 -11.88
C THR A 536 -2.02 -1.59 -11.90
N PRO A 537 -1.25 -1.67 -10.79
CA PRO A 537 0.02 -2.36 -10.75
C PRO A 537 -0.12 -3.89 -10.65
N GLY A 538 0.99 -4.59 -10.81
CA GLY A 538 1.07 -6.06 -10.62
C GLY A 538 0.75 -6.86 -11.87
N ARG A 539 0.71 -6.21 -13.03
CA ARG A 539 0.58 -6.76 -14.38
C ARG A 539 1.80 -6.36 -15.24
N SER A 540 1.66 -6.40 -16.57
CA SER A 540 2.70 -5.90 -17.47
C SER A 540 2.89 -4.38 -17.35
N LYS A 541 4.07 -3.90 -17.76
CA LYS A 541 4.35 -2.46 -17.78
C LYS A 541 3.38 -1.71 -18.68
N GLN A 542 3.11 -2.23 -19.86
CA GLN A 542 2.12 -1.65 -20.79
C GLN A 542 0.72 -1.53 -20.18
N PHE A 543 0.29 -2.52 -19.39
CA PHE A 543 -0.98 -2.48 -18.67
C PHE A 543 -0.97 -1.38 -17.60
N GLN A 544 0.10 -1.28 -16.83
CA GLN A 544 0.21 -0.28 -15.76
C GLN A 544 0.38 1.13 -16.33
N ASP A 545 1.18 1.31 -17.38
CA ASP A 545 1.50 2.63 -17.94
C ASP A 545 0.31 3.28 -18.69
N SER A 546 -0.82 2.59 -18.87
CA SER A 546 -1.98 3.15 -19.57
C SER A 546 -2.52 4.44 -18.94
N TYR A 547 -2.28 4.66 -17.65
CA TYR A 547 -2.66 5.90 -16.96
C TYR A 547 -1.62 7.03 -17.12
N TYR A 548 -0.35 6.73 -17.47
CA TYR A 548 0.74 7.69 -17.41
C TYR A 548 0.46 8.94 -18.28
N GLY A 549 0.48 10.13 -17.65
CA GLY A 549 0.09 11.37 -18.29
C GLY A 549 -1.38 11.46 -18.71
N ALA A 550 -2.25 10.60 -18.16
CA ALA A 550 -3.67 10.52 -18.54
C ALA A 550 -4.60 10.27 -17.34
N MET A 551 -4.14 10.54 -16.11
CA MET A 551 -4.88 10.19 -14.90
C MET A 551 -6.28 10.80 -14.83
N GLY A 552 -6.45 12.06 -15.22
CA GLY A 552 -7.74 12.73 -15.24
C GLY A 552 -8.62 12.37 -16.43
N ARG A 553 -8.07 11.82 -17.49
CA ARG A 553 -8.82 11.42 -18.69
C ARG A 553 -9.32 9.99 -18.60
N ASP A 554 -8.47 9.10 -18.26
CA ASP A 554 -8.75 7.66 -18.26
C ASP A 554 -8.94 7.12 -16.83
N ASN A 555 -7.97 7.25 -15.98
CA ASN A 555 -8.01 6.86 -14.56
C ASN A 555 -8.80 5.55 -14.30
N THR A 556 -8.72 4.58 -15.18
CA THR A 556 -9.48 3.33 -15.25
C THR A 556 -11.02 3.46 -15.33
N ILE A 557 -11.60 4.66 -15.37
CA ILE A 557 -13.05 4.84 -15.34
C ILE A 557 -13.75 4.21 -16.56
N PRO A 558 -13.22 4.27 -17.79
CA PRO A 558 -13.78 3.53 -18.91
C PRO A 558 -13.89 2.02 -18.65
N ASP A 559 -12.90 1.43 -17.98
CA ASP A 559 -12.93 0.00 -17.60
C ASP A 559 -13.95 -0.30 -16.51
N GLN A 560 -14.12 0.61 -15.54
CA GLN A 560 -15.17 0.49 -14.52
C GLN A 560 -16.55 0.45 -15.19
N ILE A 561 -16.80 1.36 -16.13
CA ILE A 561 -18.07 1.45 -16.88
C ILE A 561 -18.27 0.19 -17.74
N ALA A 562 -17.23 -0.23 -18.48
CA ALA A 562 -17.30 -1.43 -19.33
C ALA A 562 -17.61 -2.68 -18.51
N GLY A 563 -16.92 -2.84 -17.35
CA GLY A 563 -17.16 -3.93 -16.42
C GLY A 563 -18.57 -3.92 -15.83
N MET A 564 -19.05 -2.78 -15.36
CA MET A 564 -20.41 -2.65 -14.80
C MET A 564 -21.50 -2.96 -15.84
N ARG A 565 -21.31 -2.58 -17.11
CA ARG A 565 -22.24 -2.93 -18.21
C ARG A 565 -22.26 -4.43 -18.45
N GLN A 566 -21.09 -5.10 -18.50
CA GLN A 566 -21.00 -6.56 -18.66
C GLN A 566 -21.64 -7.30 -17.49
N LEU A 567 -21.43 -6.80 -16.27
CA LEU A 567 -22.05 -7.39 -15.08
C LEU A 567 -23.57 -7.28 -15.12
N ALA A 568 -24.15 -6.16 -15.56
CA ALA A 568 -25.59 -6.02 -15.67
C ALA A 568 -26.20 -6.90 -16.77
N GLN A 569 -25.47 -7.21 -17.84
CA GLN A 569 -25.88 -8.21 -18.84
C GLN A 569 -25.85 -9.63 -18.26
N ARG A 570 -24.80 -9.95 -17.46
CA ARG A 570 -24.60 -11.26 -16.84
C ARG A 570 -25.53 -11.51 -15.65
N PHE A 571 -25.88 -10.46 -14.90
CA PHE A 571 -26.70 -10.48 -13.71
C PHE A 571 -27.88 -9.53 -13.83
N PRO A 572 -29.03 -10.01 -14.33
CA PRO A 572 -30.20 -9.16 -14.61
C PRO A 572 -30.78 -8.40 -13.42
N TYR A 573 -30.44 -8.77 -12.19
CA TYR A 573 -30.84 -8.06 -10.99
C TYR A 573 -30.08 -6.75 -10.76
N ILE A 574 -29.02 -6.46 -11.52
CA ILE A 574 -28.28 -5.19 -11.44
C ILE A 574 -29.07 -4.08 -12.13
N ASP A 575 -29.22 -2.94 -11.45
CA ASP A 575 -29.82 -1.72 -11.97
C ASP A 575 -28.74 -0.69 -12.31
N LEU A 576 -28.36 -0.62 -13.59
CA LEU A 576 -27.40 0.37 -14.09
C LEU A 576 -27.97 1.80 -14.17
N ALA A 577 -29.28 1.99 -14.23
CA ALA A 577 -29.89 3.32 -14.26
C ALA A 577 -29.66 4.07 -12.93
N ASN A 578 -29.38 3.34 -11.87
CA ASN A 578 -29.05 3.85 -10.56
C ASN A 578 -27.59 3.45 -10.16
N ALA A 579 -26.63 3.76 -11.04
CA ALA A 579 -25.22 3.52 -10.77
C ALA A 579 -24.62 4.62 -9.87
N GLY A 580 -23.88 4.20 -8.85
CA GLY A 580 -23.11 5.08 -7.96
C GLY A 580 -21.62 4.76 -7.98
N ILE A 581 -20.81 5.70 -7.45
CA ILE A 581 -19.37 5.53 -7.34
C ILE A 581 -18.85 6.21 -6.07
N TRP A 582 -17.87 5.63 -5.41
CA TRP A 582 -17.21 6.27 -4.29
C TRP A 582 -15.77 5.82 -4.13
N GLY A 583 -14.95 6.70 -3.59
CA GLY A 583 -13.58 6.40 -3.27
C GLY A 583 -12.94 7.47 -2.38
N HIS A 584 -11.82 7.09 -1.79
CA HIS A 584 -11.04 7.92 -0.87
C HIS A 584 -9.67 8.22 -1.49
N SER A 585 -9.09 9.42 -1.24
CA SER A 585 -7.77 9.80 -1.76
C SER A 585 -7.75 9.79 -3.30
N GLY A 586 -6.84 9.03 -3.94
CA GLY A 586 -6.90 8.78 -5.39
C GLY A 586 -8.25 8.24 -5.88
N GLY A 587 -8.98 7.54 -5.03
CA GLY A 587 -10.36 7.13 -5.30
C GLY A 587 -11.35 8.29 -5.27
N GLY A 588 -11.11 9.31 -4.43
CA GLY A 588 -11.88 10.57 -4.43
C GLY A 588 -11.63 11.37 -5.69
N PHE A 589 -10.38 11.44 -6.17
CA PHE A 589 -10.02 12.00 -7.47
C PHE A 589 -10.78 11.28 -8.59
N ALA A 590 -10.70 9.96 -8.64
CA ALA A 590 -11.38 9.15 -9.66
C ALA A 590 -12.91 9.27 -9.63
N THR A 591 -13.50 9.36 -8.44
CA THR A 591 -14.95 9.60 -8.29
C THR A 591 -15.35 10.92 -8.91
N THR A 592 -14.63 12.00 -8.64
CA THR A 592 -14.91 13.32 -9.22
C THR A 592 -14.67 13.30 -10.73
N THR A 593 -13.59 12.65 -11.20
CA THR A 593 -13.36 12.40 -12.64
C THR A 593 -14.56 11.70 -13.28
N ALA A 594 -15.08 10.64 -12.66
CA ALA A 594 -16.23 9.90 -13.16
C ALA A 594 -17.48 10.76 -13.25
N MET A 595 -17.77 11.54 -12.20
CA MET A 595 -18.95 12.44 -12.16
C MET A 595 -18.90 13.58 -13.18
N PHE A 596 -17.69 14.07 -13.52
CA PHE A 596 -17.52 15.20 -14.44
C PHE A 596 -17.28 14.79 -15.89
N ARG A 597 -16.62 13.66 -16.13
CA ARG A 597 -16.29 13.21 -17.49
C ARG A 597 -17.25 12.16 -18.03
N PHE A 598 -17.99 11.46 -17.15
CA PHE A 598 -18.99 10.47 -17.50
C PHE A 598 -20.35 10.76 -16.81
N PRO A 599 -20.86 12.02 -16.91
CA PRO A 599 -22.00 12.51 -16.11
C PRO A 599 -23.32 11.82 -16.44
N ASP A 600 -23.42 11.14 -17.58
CA ASP A 600 -24.61 10.39 -17.98
C ASP A 600 -24.64 8.95 -17.44
N PHE A 601 -23.52 8.46 -16.87
CA PHE A 601 -23.45 7.10 -16.35
C PHE A 601 -23.70 7.03 -14.84
N PHE A 602 -23.02 7.87 -14.06
CA PHE A 602 -23.13 7.84 -12.61
C PHE A 602 -24.16 8.84 -12.09
N LYS A 603 -25.12 8.34 -11.31
CA LYS A 603 -26.20 9.16 -10.73
C LYS A 603 -25.79 9.83 -9.41
N ALA A 604 -24.95 9.15 -8.61
CA ALA A 604 -24.45 9.67 -7.36
C ALA A 604 -22.96 9.30 -7.17
N GLY A 605 -22.15 10.27 -6.70
CA GLY A 605 -20.74 10.09 -6.40
C GLY A 605 -20.37 10.62 -5.02
N ILE A 606 -19.47 9.94 -4.33
CA ILE A 606 -18.94 10.39 -3.03
C ILE A 606 -17.42 10.41 -3.11
N ALA A 607 -16.84 11.60 -3.14
CA ALA A 607 -15.41 11.84 -3.24
C ALA A 607 -14.86 12.23 -1.87
N GLU A 608 -14.07 11.31 -1.28
CA GLU A 608 -13.48 11.49 0.04
C GLU A 608 -11.99 11.83 -0.08
N SER A 609 -11.56 12.98 0.49
CA SER A 609 -10.16 13.44 0.55
C SER A 609 -9.40 13.31 -0.78
N GLY A 610 -10.05 13.70 -1.89
CA GLY A 610 -9.50 13.53 -3.24
C GLY A 610 -8.42 14.55 -3.59
N ASN A 611 -7.35 14.07 -4.25
CA ASN A 611 -6.25 14.89 -4.78
C ASN A 611 -6.60 15.42 -6.19
N HIS A 612 -7.54 16.33 -6.25
CA HIS A 612 -8.26 16.75 -7.47
C HIS A 612 -7.41 17.52 -8.50
N ASP A 613 -6.34 18.16 -8.05
CA ASP A 613 -5.34 18.81 -8.90
C ASP A 613 -3.94 18.47 -8.38
N GLN A 614 -3.16 17.80 -9.20
CA GLN A 614 -1.84 17.33 -8.74
C GLN A 614 -0.85 18.47 -8.50
N ARG A 615 -1.06 19.67 -9.06
CA ARG A 615 -0.23 20.87 -8.82
C ARG A 615 -0.30 21.37 -7.37
N VAL A 616 -1.28 20.95 -6.61
CA VAL A 616 -1.48 21.29 -5.20
C VAL A 616 -1.48 20.05 -4.30
N ASN A 617 -0.95 18.96 -4.84
CA ASN A 617 -0.64 17.73 -4.13
C ASN A 617 0.88 17.63 -3.92
N GLU A 618 1.34 16.66 -3.14
CA GLU A 618 2.76 16.38 -2.98
C GLU A 618 3.41 16.01 -4.32
N ASP A 619 4.64 16.49 -4.54
CA ASP A 619 5.35 16.40 -5.82
C ASP A 619 5.60 14.97 -6.30
N ASP A 620 6.05 14.09 -5.41
CA ASP A 620 6.47 12.72 -5.76
C ASP A 620 5.36 11.93 -6.47
N TRP A 621 4.13 11.98 -5.95
CA TRP A 621 3.02 11.26 -6.55
C TRP A 621 2.60 11.84 -7.91
N GLY A 622 2.48 13.17 -8.00
CA GLY A 622 2.10 13.85 -9.23
C GLY A 622 3.13 13.66 -10.34
N GLU A 623 4.39 14.00 -10.07
CA GLU A 623 5.46 13.98 -11.08
C GLU A 623 5.86 12.56 -11.49
N ARG A 624 5.77 11.60 -10.58
CA ARG A 624 6.00 10.18 -10.88
C ARG A 624 5.03 9.63 -11.91
N TYR A 625 3.74 9.94 -11.76
CA TYR A 625 2.67 9.30 -12.53
C TYR A 625 2.11 10.14 -13.68
N GLN A 626 2.40 11.44 -13.71
CA GLN A 626 2.07 12.33 -14.83
C GLN A 626 3.28 12.89 -15.59
N GLY A 627 4.49 12.74 -15.02
CA GLY A 627 5.71 13.42 -15.48
C GLY A 627 5.80 14.83 -14.91
N LEU A 628 6.93 15.50 -15.17
CA LEU A 628 7.13 16.88 -14.72
C LEU A 628 6.13 17.85 -15.36
N VAL A 629 5.77 18.89 -14.62
CA VAL A 629 4.90 19.96 -15.12
C VAL A 629 5.59 20.68 -16.29
N VAL A 630 4.99 20.67 -17.46
CA VAL A 630 5.45 21.40 -18.65
C VAL A 630 4.55 22.60 -18.86
N ARG A 631 5.11 23.81 -18.74
CA ARG A 631 4.38 25.07 -18.96
C ARG A 631 4.40 25.44 -20.43
N ASN A 632 3.25 25.83 -20.95
CA ASN A 632 3.07 26.30 -22.32
C ASN A 632 3.20 27.83 -22.41
N PRO A 633 3.51 28.37 -23.60
CA PRO A 633 3.64 29.83 -23.79
C PRO A 633 2.35 30.62 -23.54
N ASP A 634 1.16 29.98 -23.66
CA ASP A 634 -0.14 30.58 -23.40
C ASP A 634 -0.53 30.65 -21.92
N GLY A 635 0.36 30.19 -21.03
CA GLY A 635 0.14 30.14 -19.58
C GLY A 635 -0.55 28.89 -19.07
N SER A 636 -1.00 27.97 -19.94
CA SER A 636 -1.48 26.65 -19.58
C SER A 636 -0.31 25.72 -19.23
N ASP A 637 -0.61 24.56 -18.66
CA ASP A 637 0.39 23.54 -18.41
C ASP A 637 -0.13 22.10 -18.68
N SER A 638 0.80 21.14 -18.64
CA SER A 638 0.50 19.74 -18.93
C SER A 638 -0.49 19.10 -17.93
N TYR A 639 -0.74 19.71 -16.77
CA TYR A 639 -1.64 19.20 -15.73
C TYR A 639 -3.06 19.76 -15.85
N ASP A 640 -3.29 20.82 -16.63
CA ASP A 640 -4.62 21.44 -16.76
C ASP A 640 -5.69 20.47 -17.23
N ILE A 641 -5.34 19.58 -18.17
CA ILE A 641 -6.29 18.59 -18.71
C ILE A 641 -6.62 17.49 -17.69
N GLU A 642 -5.81 17.34 -16.66
CA GLU A 642 -5.98 16.32 -15.63
C GLU A 642 -6.67 16.87 -14.37
N ALA A 643 -6.76 18.19 -14.22
CA ALA A 643 -7.33 18.85 -13.05
C ALA A 643 -8.86 18.80 -13.07
N ASN A 644 -9.46 18.19 -12.05
CA ASN A 644 -10.90 17.95 -12.00
C ASN A 644 -11.74 19.24 -12.00
N GLN A 645 -11.29 20.32 -11.35
CA GLN A 645 -12.05 21.58 -11.31
C GLN A 645 -12.34 22.18 -12.69
N ASN A 646 -11.52 21.88 -13.71
CA ASN A 646 -11.71 22.37 -15.06
C ASN A 646 -12.95 21.76 -15.76
N PHE A 647 -13.51 20.68 -15.20
CA PHE A 647 -14.65 19.95 -15.75
C PHE A 647 -15.91 20.02 -14.86
N ALA A 648 -15.88 20.80 -13.78
CA ALA A 648 -16.97 20.91 -12.80
C ALA A 648 -18.34 21.27 -13.43
N LYS A 649 -18.36 22.09 -14.51
CA LYS A 649 -19.56 22.48 -15.27
C LYS A 649 -20.35 21.30 -15.86
N ASN A 650 -19.69 20.14 -16.01
CA ASN A 650 -20.33 18.97 -16.62
C ASN A 650 -21.13 18.12 -15.61
N LEU A 651 -21.07 18.42 -14.31
CA LEU A 651 -21.82 17.67 -13.29
C LEU A 651 -23.31 17.63 -13.60
N LYS A 652 -23.91 16.44 -13.64
CA LYS A 652 -25.36 16.20 -13.82
C LYS A 652 -25.96 15.45 -12.63
N GLY A 653 -25.22 14.54 -12.03
CA GLY A 653 -25.66 13.72 -10.89
C GLY A 653 -25.44 14.42 -9.55
N HIS A 654 -25.66 13.69 -8.48
CA HIS A 654 -25.47 14.14 -7.10
C HIS A 654 -24.04 13.88 -6.64
N LEU A 655 -23.31 14.91 -6.20
CA LEU A 655 -21.92 14.80 -5.74
C LEU A 655 -21.84 15.19 -4.27
N PHE A 656 -21.23 14.31 -3.47
CA PHE A 656 -20.88 14.57 -2.08
C PHE A 656 -19.35 14.61 -1.92
N LEU A 657 -18.85 15.75 -1.51
CA LEU A 657 -17.44 15.99 -1.21
C LEU A 657 -17.22 15.90 0.31
N ALA A 658 -16.20 15.16 0.75
CA ALA A 658 -15.83 15.08 2.17
C ALA A 658 -14.31 15.20 2.36
N HIS A 659 -13.87 15.96 3.38
CA HIS A 659 -12.44 16.15 3.65
C HIS A 659 -12.15 16.41 5.13
N GLY A 660 -11.01 15.91 5.62
CA GLY A 660 -10.48 16.23 6.95
C GLY A 660 -9.76 17.59 6.96
N THR A 661 -10.08 18.49 7.89
CA THR A 661 -9.48 19.85 7.87
C THR A 661 -8.00 19.89 8.27
N MET A 662 -7.46 18.78 8.81
CA MET A 662 -6.04 18.63 9.20
C MET A 662 -5.33 17.56 8.37
N ASP A 663 -5.80 17.30 7.15
CA ASP A 663 -5.20 16.35 6.23
C ASP A 663 -3.85 16.88 5.73
N THR A 664 -2.77 16.22 6.14
CA THR A 664 -1.40 16.56 5.73
C THR A 664 -0.94 15.76 4.50
N ASN A 665 -1.68 14.73 4.11
CA ASN A 665 -1.39 13.95 2.91
C ASN A 665 -1.97 14.62 1.66
N VAL A 666 -3.29 14.77 1.64
CA VAL A 666 -3.99 15.53 0.60
C VAL A 666 -4.54 16.80 1.23
N PRO A 667 -3.96 17.95 0.93
CA PRO A 667 -4.38 19.19 1.60
C PRO A 667 -5.85 19.52 1.36
N PRO A 668 -6.62 19.97 2.37
CA PRO A 668 -8.08 20.16 2.28
C PRO A 668 -8.51 21.21 1.25
N TYR A 669 -7.63 22.12 0.86
CA TYR A 669 -7.91 23.07 -0.21
C TYR A 669 -8.08 22.42 -1.58
N GLN A 670 -7.65 21.19 -1.79
CA GLN A 670 -7.98 20.38 -2.97
C GLN A 670 -9.50 20.28 -3.18
N THR A 671 -10.23 19.92 -2.13
CA THR A 671 -11.70 19.88 -2.16
C THR A 671 -12.31 21.28 -2.29
N MET A 672 -11.66 22.30 -1.72
CA MET A 672 -12.14 23.68 -1.86
C MET A 672 -12.01 24.21 -3.30
N LEU A 673 -11.00 23.79 -4.07
CA LEU A 673 -10.90 24.09 -5.50
C LEU A 673 -12.09 23.51 -6.30
N ILE A 674 -12.52 22.30 -5.97
CA ILE A 674 -13.69 21.68 -6.60
C ILE A 674 -14.98 22.45 -6.21
N ALA A 675 -15.12 22.76 -4.92
CA ALA A 675 -16.28 23.53 -4.43
C ALA A 675 -16.39 24.91 -5.11
N ASP A 676 -15.29 25.64 -5.22
CA ASP A 676 -15.23 26.93 -5.92
C ASP A 676 -15.62 26.80 -7.40
N ALA A 677 -15.10 25.77 -8.09
CA ALA A 677 -15.43 25.54 -9.49
C ALA A 677 -16.91 25.16 -9.72
N LEU A 678 -17.49 24.36 -8.80
CA LEU A 678 -18.91 24.01 -8.84
C LEU A 678 -19.82 25.21 -8.59
N ILE A 679 -19.48 26.06 -7.60
CA ILE A 679 -20.19 27.31 -7.32
C ILE A 679 -20.17 28.23 -8.54
N LYS A 680 -19.01 28.43 -9.17
CA LYS A 680 -18.85 29.25 -10.39
C LYS A 680 -19.63 28.70 -11.59
N ALA A 681 -19.84 27.38 -11.61
CA ALA A 681 -20.61 26.70 -12.65
C ALA A 681 -22.09 26.56 -12.33
N ASP A 682 -22.60 27.17 -11.24
CA ASP A 682 -23.97 27.07 -10.76
C ASP A 682 -24.46 25.62 -10.63
N LYS A 683 -23.64 24.77 -9.94
CA LYS A 683 -23.92 23.35 -9.71
C LYS A 683 -24.18 23.08 -8.25
N ASP A 684 -25.25 22.33 -7.97
CA ASP A 684 -25.54 21.83 -6.61
C ASP A 684 -24.63 20.67 -6.24
N PHE A 685 -24.14 20.66 -4.99
CA PHE A 685 -23.35 19.60 -4.39
C PHE A 685 -23.46 19.60 -2.87
N ASP A 686 -23.13 18.48 -2.23
CA ASP A 686 -23.01 18.38 -0.79
C ASP A 686 -21.53 18.44 -0.36
N LEU A 687 -21.25 19.13 0.75
CA LEU A 687 -19.89 19.28 1.29
C LEU A 687 -19.86 18.96 2.80
N LEU A 688 -18.93 18.13 3.22
CA LEU A 688 -18.64 17.83 4.63
C LEU A 688 -17.15 18.04 4.93
N MET A 689 -16.83 19.14 5.61
CA MET A 689 -15.51 19.32 6.20
C MET A 689 -15.53 18.72 7.61
N ILE A 690 -14.61 17.77 7.89
CA ILE A 690 -14.53 17.08 9.18
C ILE A 690 -13.46 17.77 10.03
N PRO A 691 -13.85 18.53 11.08
CA PRO A 691 -12.91 19.32 11.87
C PRO A 691 -11.83 18.45 12.53
N ASN A 692 -10.59 18.90 12.46
CA ASN A 692 -9.40 18.26 13.04
C ASN A 692 -9.11 16.83 12.58
N ALA A 693 -9.85 16.31 11.62
CA ALA A 693 -9.57 15.00 11.06
C ALA A 693 -8.40 15.09 10.05
N ASN A 694 -7.56 14.07 10.07
CA ASN A 694 -6.51 13.83 9.08
C ASN A 694 -7.06 13.04 7.89
N HIS A 695 -6.17 12.55 7.01
CA HIS A 695 -6.51 11.83 5.77
C HIS A 695 -7.46 10.64 5.98
N GLY A 696 -7.32 9.89 7.08
CA GLY A 696 -8.15 8.70 7.39
C GLY A 696 -9.34 8.96 8.29
N TYR A 697 -9.68 10.23 8.58
CA TYR A 697 -10.78 10.70 9.45
C TYR A 697 -10.71 10.25 10.93
N GLY A 698 -9.85 9.32 11.31
CA GLY A 698 -9.67 8.86 12.68
C GLY A 698 -10.99 8.44 13.35
N ALA A 699 -11.34 9.06 14.48
CA ALA A 699 -12.57 8.78 15.21
C ALA A 699 -13.87 9.09 14.43
N ALA A 700 -13.81 9.93 13.40
CA ALA A 700 -14.95 10.27 12.57
C ALA A 700 -15.21 9.27 11.42
N SER A 701 -14.37 8.23 11.24
CA SER A 701 -14.49 7.27 10.13
C SER A 701 -15.85 6.58 10.08
N ASN A 702 -16.39 6.15 11.23
CA ASN A 702 -17.71 5.52 11.29
C ASN A 702 -18.84 6.51 10.96
N TYR A 703 -18.70 7.77 11.36
CA TYR A 703 -19.64 8.83 11.00
C TYR A 703 -19.65 9.03 9.48
N MET A 704 -18.46 9.17 8.86
CA MET A 704 -18.35 9.33 7.41
C MET A 704 -18.90 8.12 6.63
N MET A 705 -18.61 6.91 7.08
CA MET A 705 -19.16 5.69 6.50
C MET A 705 -20.70 5.72 6.48
N ARG A 706 -21.33 6.11 7.61
CA ARG A 706 -22.80 6.24 7.71
C ARG A 706 -23.34 7.33 6.79
N ARG A 707 -22.67 8.47 6.67
CA ARG A 707 -23.03 9.54 5.74
C ARG A 707 -22.99 9.07 4.29
N ARG A 708 -22.02 8.23 3.93
CA ARG A 708 -21.95 7.59 2.62
C ARG A 708 -23.13 6.66 2.36
N TRP A 709 -23.49 5.81 3.31
CA TRP A 709 -24.66 4.93 3.20
C TRP A 709 -25.96 5.74 3.04
N ASP A 710 -26.16 6.76 3.87
CA ASP A 710 -27.32 7.64 3.82
C ASP A 710 -27.45 8.30 2.44
N TYR A 711 -26.33 8.72 1.85
CA TYR A 711 -26.31 9.37 0.55
C TYR A 711 -26.73 8.45 -0.59
N PHE A 712 -26.22 7.22 -0.63
CA PHE A 712 -26.60 6.23 -1.62
C PHE A 712 -28.05 5.76 -1.44
N VAL A 713 -28.53 5.56 -0.21
CA VAL A 713 -29.92 5.24 0.09
C VAL A 713 -30.84 6.34 -0.48
N LYS A 714 -30.52 7.62 -0.24
CA LYS A 714 -31.31 8.74 -0.73
C LYS A 714 -31.32 8.81 -2.26
N TRP A 715 -30.17 8.82 -2.88
CA TRP A 715 -30.05 9.22 -4.28
C TRP A 715 -30.12 8.04 -5.29
N LEU A 716 -29.80 6.84 -4.87
CA LEU A 716 -29.87 5.65 -5.74
C LEU A 716 -31.13 4.79 -5.50
N MET A 717 -31.66 4.78 -4.28
CA MET A 717 -32.88 4.05 -3.97
C MET A 717 -34.12 4.94 -3.92
N GLY A 718 -33.96 6.26 -3.85
CA GLY A 718 -35.07 7.20 -3.64
C GLY A 718 -35.73 7.02 -2.28
N ALA A 719 -35.01 6.57 -1.26
CA ALA A 719 -35.52 6.28 0.08
C ALA A 719 -34.93 7.25 1.11
N GLU A 720 -35.70 7.56 2.15
CA GLU A 720 -35.19 8.36 3.25
C GLU A 720 -34.36 7.49 4.21
N PRO A 721 -33.12 7.89 4.54
CA PRO A 721 -32.33 7.23 5.57
C PRO A 721 -32.99 7.32 6.93
N PRO A 722 -32.81 6.34 7.83
CA PRO A 722 -33.38 6.42 9.16
C PRO A 722 -32.80 7.58 9.98
N LYS A 723 -33.65 8.33 10.67
CA LYS A 723 -33.19 9.39 11.60
C LYS A 723 -32.35 8.77 12.72
N ARG A 724 -31.31 9.48 13.12
CA ARG A 724 -30.41 9.10 14.24
C ARG A 724 -30.91 9.59 15.56
#